data_35a7fed5d04af46dd50b0fb039c6707a
#
_entry.id   35a7fed5d04af46dd50b0fb039c6707a
#
_cell.length_a   1.000
_cell.length_b   1.000
_cell.length_c   1.000
_cell.angle_alpha   90.00
_cell.angle_beta   90.00
_cell.angle_gamma   90.00
#
_symmetry.space_group_name_H-M   'P 1'
#
loop_
_entity.id
_entity.type
_entity.pdbx_description
1 polymer ?
#
loop_
_entity_poly.entity_id
_entity_poly.type
_entity_poly.pdbx_seq_one_letter_code
_entity_poly.pdbx_strand_id
1 'polypeptide(L)'
;MNYITKLCISLYCISIVSAQVSGIVVDAYSEQPIEGVNIISEDAGTSTDADGVFQLDVNERSILQFSHIGYHTINLTAINEMVVKLEEKVIDTEGIIVHAGLAEETLQRIASSVTVFTKRDIKENGSEHFQFLTDYIPNLNWAGGTSRPRYFQIRGVGERSHYFGEGPPNFSVAFVMDDIDLSGLGMAGIMHDIKQVEIFKGPQSSVYGPNAMAGLITLWSATPQDSFESNLTATYGSDNHYRLGLVGNAKIIRGLSIRVSGLKNYSDGFRENISKNTTNSNKRDELLLRTKLKYQPNEKLVLVGTAMIANLDNGYDAWAPDNNQDFKTYSNQQGQDSQKSTAFSLRANLGLSERMDLTSITSYSETDLVHSYDGDWADDTYWYNNHNFDPEVEGWSYEFFDSNEKNRSSLTQELRASIGSFIIGGYYKHLKEQDNASGYLFSGLVTEGKGIYDFNVLAGYAQYAYHFSSVLRLIGNFRYETNKIIYTGTYLGYDAALPPVKFDLEHGMLGFKGAFQYQDDNFTSYYLSFAQGYKSGGVNQQPFLAEKNRPFRPEYIQNVEMGFKKMMDNYSDRLTVFIGNRRNQQVSVSSQQVLGDPNSFYYFTSNTGSGQLGGLEWDHDHVITSNIRLTASLGYLDTKVEEFSYQMDSTTIGIGGNKAAAMAPKLTGSFGFDWRDESGLFARTDLTYKDNYYFSDSHNQISNSYFLINLSFGKTIDAATITFWARNIFDKRYAIRGFYFGLIPPDYPDELWLSYGDPRQIGLTFDYKL
;
A
#
# COMPACT_ATOMS: atom_id res chain seq x y z
N MET A 1 -6.51 -72.09 74.16
CA MET A 1 -6.86 -70.95 75.04
C MET A 1 -6.10 -69.76 74.54
N ASN A 2 -6.79 -68.77 74.25
CA ASN A 2 -6.47 -67.36 73.98
C ASN A 2 -6.88 -66.85 72.62
N TYR A 3 -7.93 -66.10 72.64
CA TYR A 3 -8.52 -65.34 71.56
C TYR A 3 -7.72 -64.04 71.33
N ILE A 4 -7.33 -63.81 70.11
CA ILE A 4 -6.81 -62.51 69.69
C ILE A 4 -7.87 -61.88 68.81
N THR A 5 -8.37 -60.76 69.24
CA THR A 5 -9.38 -59.90 68.64
C THR A 5 -8.80 -59.24 67.44
N LYS A 6 -9.39 -59.47 66.25
CA LYS A 6 -9.08 -58.70 64.99
C LYS A 6 -9.78 -57.37 65.07
N LEU A 7 -8.99 -56.30 65.15
CA LEU A 7 -9.47 -54.91 64.94
C LEU A 7 -9.42 -54.60 63.48
N CYS A 8 -10.57 -54.54 62.82
CA CYS A 8 -10.70 -54.01 61.44
C CYS A 8 -10.71 -52.47 61.45
N ILE A 9 -9.63 -51.86 61.02
CA ILE A 9 -9.60 -50.43 60.72
C ILE A 9 -10.10 -50.29 59.29
N SER A 10 -11.32 -49.80 59.10
CA SER A 10 -11.84 -49.33 57.76
C SER A 10 -11.21 -48.01 57.44
N LEU A 11 -10.25 -47.98 56.51
CA LEU A 11 -9.82 -46.76 55.89
C LEU A 11 -10.96 -46.27 54.94
N TYR A 12 -11.64 -45.24 55.37
CA TYR A 12 -12.44 -44.43 54.42
C TYR A 12 -11.48 -43.67 53.48
N CYS A 13 -11.31 -44.14 52.24
CA CYS A 13 -10.78 -43.31 51.18
C CYS A 13 -11.83 -42.22 50.88
N ILE A 14 -11.61 -41.03 51.40
CA ILE A 14 -12.30 -39.84 50.92
C ILE A 14 -11.75 -39.59 49.50
N SER A 15 -12.48 -40.02 48.47
CA SER A 15 -12.26 -39.56 47.11
C SER A 15 -12.59 -38.07 47.12
N ILE A 16 -11.56 -37.23 47.07
CA ILE A 16 -11.75 -35.83 46.74
C ILE A 16 -12.23 -35.87 45.28
N VAL A 17 -13.51 -35.70 45.06
CA VAL A 17 -14.07 -35.42 43.73
C VAL A 17 -13.60 -34.01 43.43
N SER A 18 -12.53 -33.89 42.69
CA SER A 18 -12.15 -32.63 42.06
C SER A 18 -13.31 -32.24 41.12
N ALA A 19 -13.96 -31.15 41.41
CA ALA A 19 -15.02 -30.64 40.56
C ALA A 19 -14.35 -30.08 39.30
N GLN A 20 -14.44 -30.80 38.21
CA GLN A 20 -13.93 -30.37 36.94
C GLN A 20 -14.95 -29.42 36.28
N VAL A 21 -14.55 -28.17 36.06
CA VAL A 21 -15.35 -27.17 35.30
C VAL A 21 -14.97 -27.26 33.83
N SER A 22 -15.94 -27.37 32.98
CA SER A 22 -15.75 -27.39 31.50
C SER A 22 -16.64 -26.36 30.82
N GLY A 23 -16.30 -26.01 29.62
CA GLY A 23 -17.11 -25.08 28.82
C GLY A 23 -16.55 -24.84 27.46
N ILE A 24 -17.24 -24.00 26.71
CA ILE A 24 -16.83 -23.50 25.38
C ILE A 24 -16.75 -21.98 25.43
N VAL A 25 -15.72 -21.43 24.82
CA VAL A 25 -15.57 -19.97 24.62
C VAL A 25 -15.80 -19.64 23.17
N VAL A 26 -16.71 -18.70 22.92
CA VAL A 26 -17.11 -18.30 21.59
C VAL A 26 -17.06 -16.78 21.45
N ASP A 27 -16.91 -16.29 20.23
CA ASP A 27 -17.08 -14.89 19.89
C ASP A 27 -18.55 -14.46 20.14
N ALA A 28 -18.74 -13.30 20.76
CA ALA A 28 -20.06 -12.85 21.18
C ALA A 28 -21.02 -12.57 20.00
N TYR A 29 -20.48 -12.25 18.81
CA TYR A 29 -21.26 -11.87 17.64
C TYR A 29 -21.34 -12.96 16.56
N SER A 30 -20.21 -13.62 16.30
CA SER A 30 -20.15 -14.67 15.26
C SER A 30 -20.50 -16.06 15.80
N GLU A 31 -20.55 -16.21 17.12
CA GLU A 31 -20.69 -17.48 17.86
C GLU A 31 -19.65 -18.55 17.47
N GLN A 32 -18.57 -18.14 16.78
CA GLN A 32 -17.48 -19.04 16.42
C GLN A 32 -16.61 -19.35 17.65
N PRO A 33 -16.12 -20.59 17.78
CA PRO A 33 -15.21 -20.95 18.86
C PRO A 33 -13.91 -20.15 18.80
N ILE A 34 -13.37 -19.78 19.97
CA ILE A 34 -12.12 -19.06 20.09
C ILE A 34 -11.07 -19.98 20.66
N GLU A 35 -10.05 -20.31 19.85
CA GLU A 35 -8.86 -21.08 20.25
C GLU A 35 -7.89 -20.22 21.06
N GLY A 36 -7.22 -20.80 22.06
CA GLY A 36 -6.12 -20.13 22.78
C GLY A 36 -6.56 -19.10 23.81
N VAL A 37 -7.84 -19.09 24.23
CA VAL A 37 -8.29 -18.25 25.33
C VAL A 37 -7.65 -18.76 26.64
N ASN A 38 -6.87 -17.92 27.30
CA ASN A 38 -6.30 -18.22 28.59
C ASN A 38 -7.39 -18.12 29.66
N ILE A 39 -7.54 -19.17 30.44
CA ILE A 39 -8.51 -19.27 31.55
C ILE A 39 -7.70 -19.48 32.82
N ILE A 40 -7.75 -18.52 33.75
CA ILE A 40 -6.92 -18.49 34.94
C ILE A 40 -7.83 -18.33 36.15
N SER A 41 -7.57 -19.15 37.18
CA SER A 41 -8.08 -19.01 38.55
C SER A 41 -6.90 -18.80 39.51
N GLU A 42 -7.15 -18.54 40.79
CA GLU A 42 -6.08 -18.36 41.78
C GLU A 42 -5.10 -19.56 41.85
N ASP A 43 -5.57 -20.77 41.62
CA ASP A 43 -4.79 -22.00 41.82
C ASP A 43 -4.56 -22.84 40.56
N ALA A 44 -5.20 -22.51 39.42
CA ALA A 44 -5.14 -23.31 38.18
C ALA A 44 -5.33 -22.47 36.93
N GLY A 45 -4.79 -22.96 35.80
CA GLY A 45 -4.95 -22.32 34.49
C GLY A 45 -5.00 -23.35 33.38
N THR A 46 -5.72 -23.01 32.30
CA THR A 46 -5.82 -23.77 31.05
C THR A 46 -6.01 -22.83 29.89
N SER A 47 -6.06 -23.38 28.68
CA SER A 47 -6.44 -22.63 27.46
C SER A 47 -7.44 -23.41 26.64
N THR A 48 -8.26 -22.73 25.85
CA THR A 48 -9.18 -23.36 24.90
C THR A 48 -8.45 -24.05 23.76
N ASP A 49 -8.98 -25.16 23.29
CA ASP A 49 -8.56 -25.86 22.08
C ASP A 49 -9.14 -25.23 20.81
N ALA A 50 -8.91 -25.84 19.64
CA ALA A 50 -9.37 -25.36 18.34
C ALA A 50 -10.91 -25.28 18.22
N ASP A 51 -11.63 -26.05 19.02
CA ASP A 51 -13.09 -26.04 19.08
C ASP A 51 -13.61 -25.08 20.19
N GLY A 52 -12.72 -24.26 20.77
CA GLY A 52 -13.03 -23.32 21.85
C GLY A 52 -13.30 -23.99 23.19
N VAL A 53 -13.08 -25.29 23.32
CA VAL A 53 -13.42 -26.08 24.54
C VAL A 53 -12.29 -25.98 25.54
N PHE A 54 -12.66 -25.87 26.82
CA PHE A 54 -11.72 -25.92 27.95
C PHE A 54 -12.19 -26.85 29.03
N GLN A 55 -11.24 -27.33 29.81
CA GLN A 55 -11.44 -28.09 31.06
C GLN A 55 -10.46 -27.59 32.10
N LEU A 56 -10.93 -27.36 33.34
CA LEU A 56 -10.12 -26.83 34.42
C LEU A 56 -10.54 -27.46 35.76
N ASP A 57 -9.57 -27.94 36.51
CA ASP A 57 -9.79 -28.53 37.84
C ASP A 57 -9.87 -27.42 38.90
N VAL A 58 -11.07 -26.89 39.12
CA VAL A 58 -11.35 -25.84 40.11
C VAL A 58 -12.72 -26.09 40.77
N ASN A 59 -12.91 -25.52 41.94
CA ASN A 59 -14.20 -25.60 42.62
C ASN A 59 -15.26 -24.77 41.88
N GLU A 60 -16.49 -25.28 41.81
CA GLU A 60 -17.65 -24.46 41.43
C GLU A 60 -17.71 -23.23 42.35
N ARG A 61 -17.92 -22.03 41.75
CA ARG A 61 -17.89 -20.70 42.37
C ARG A 61 -16.49 -20.04 42.46
N SER A 62 -15.41 -20.67 42.01
CA SER A 62 -14.15 -19.94 41.77
C SER A 62 -14.35 -18.86 40.73
N ILE A 63 -13.61 -17.76 40.84
CA ILE A 63 -13.62 -16.73 39.79
C ILE A 63 -12.64 -17.17 38.71
N LEU A 64 -13.11 -17.30 37.48
CA LEU A 64 -12.33 -17.60 36.30
C LEU A 64 -12.16 -16.32 35.49
N GLN A 65 -10.92 -15.96 35.19
CA GLN A 65 -10.59 -14.90 34.26
C GLN A 65 -10.36 -15.50 32.87
N PHE A 66 -11.12 -15.04 31.90
CA PHE A 66 -10.98 -15.40 30.51
C PHE A 66 -10.29 -14.25 29.77
N SER A 67 -9.14 -14.50 29.15
CA SER A 67 -8.38 -13.50 28.43
C SER A 67 -7.84 -14.06 27.12
N HIS A 68 -7.93 -13.28 26.05
CA HIS A 68 -7.40 -13.59 24.73
C HIS A 68 -6.97 -12.31 24.03
N ILE A 69 -5.92 -12.39 23.21
CA ILE A 69 -5.49 -11.26 22.35
C ILE A 69 -6.62 -10.94 21.38
N GLY A 70 -7.07 -9.69 21.39
CA GLY A 70 -8.18 -9.22 20.53
C GLY A 70 -9.58 -9.31 21.16
N TYR A 71 -9.72 -9.78 22.40
CA TYR A 71 -11.00 -9.87 23.12
C TYR A 71 -10.95 -9.16 24.48
N HIS A 72 -12.09 -8.65 24.93
CA HIS A 72 -12.20 -8.10 26.28
C HIS A 72 -12.03 -9.20 27.32
N THR A 73 -11.18 -8.96 28.32
CA THR A 73 -11.00 -9.86 29.45
C THR A 73 -12.24 -9.80 30.34
N ILE A 74 -12.82 -10.94 30.65
CA ILE A 74 -13.98 -11.04 31.55
C ILE A 74 -13.70 -11.98 32.71
N ASN A 75 -14.36 -11.72 33.86
CA ASN A 75 -14.30 -12.55 35.01
C ASN A 75 -15.69 -13.14 35.27
N LEU A 76 -15.78 -14.47 35.34
CA LEU A 76 -17.02 -15.18 35.55
C LEU A 76 -16.87 -16.17 36.73
N THR A 77 -17.98 -16.43 37.43
CA THR A 77 -18.01 -17.48 38.43
C THR A 77 -18.08 -18.85 37.75
N ALA A 78 -17.22 -19.77 38.13
CA ALA A 78 -17.15 -21.12 37.60
C ALA A 78 -18.46 -21.88 37.85
N ILE A 79 -19.04 -22.38 36.78
CA ILE A 79 -20.16 -23.33 36.77
C ILE A 79 -19.82 -24.45 35.78
N ASN A 80 -20.38 -25.62 35.95
CA ASN A 80 -20.17 -26.69 34.99
C ASN A 80 -20.91 -26.40 33.65
N GLU A 81 -20.30 -26.81 32.52
CA GLU A 81 -20.82 -26.61 31.16
C GLU A 81 -21.08 -25.13 30.83
N MET A 82 -20.01 -24.29 30.95
CA MET A 82 -20.09 -22.86 30.65
C MET A 82 -20.12 -22.62 29.12
N VAL A 83 -20.97 -21.70 28.70
CA VAL A 83 -20.82 -21.03 27.39
C VAL A 83 -20.37 -19.58 27.65
N VAL A 84 -19.14 -19.30 27.31
CA VAL A 84 -18.52 -17.99 27.57
C VAL A 84 -18.46 -17.22 26.26
N LYS A 85 -19.11 -16.07 26.24
CA LYS A 85 -19.08 -15.17 25.07
C LYS A 85 -18.07 -14.06 25.33
N LEU A 86 -17.04 -13.97 24.48
CA LEU A 86 -16.08 -12.88 24.51
C LEU A 86 -16.39 -11.88 23.42
N GLU A 87 -16.37 -10.59 23.76
CA GLU A 87 -16.51 -9.49 22.81
C GLU A 87 -15.14 -9.12 22.25
N GLU A 88 -15.01 -9.02 20.90
CA GLU A 88 -13.79 -8.51 20.28
C GLU A 88 -13.46 -7.12 20.82
N LYS A 89 -12.20 -6.91 21.18
CA LYS A 89 -11.68 -5.56 21.41
C LYS A 89 -11.70 -4.81 20.11
N VAL A 90 -12.46 -3.73 20.04
CA VAL A 90 -12.53 -2.86 18.88
C VAL A 90 -11.19 -2.16 18.64
N ILE A 91 -10.46 -1.88 19.71
CA ILE A 91 -9.09 -1.40 19.69
C ILE A 91 -8.24 -2.45 20.38
N ASP A 92 -7.34 -3.10 19.62
CA ASP A 92 -6.37 -4.05 20.19
C ASP A 92 -5.28 -3.26 20.92
N THR A 93 -5.46 -3.09 22.22
CA THR A 93 -4.54 -2.32 23.07
C THR A 93 -3.23 -3.04 23.37
N GLU A 94 -3.22 -4.38 23.31
CA GLU A 94 -2.03 -5.14 23.65
C GLU A 94 -1.09 -5.40 22.47
N GLY A 95 -1.54 -5.08 21.22
CA GLY A 95 -0.57 -5.25 20.23
C GLY A 95 -0.89 -5.37 18.77
N ILE A 96 -1.31 -4.31 18.10
CA ILE A 96 -1.06 -4.26 16.67
C ILE A 96 0.46 -4.42 16.46
N ILE A 97 0.87 -5.62 16.07
CA ILE A 97 2.26 -5.92 15.74
C ILE A 97 2.53 -5.38 14.34
N VAL A 98 3.56 -4.56 14.24
CA VAL A 98 4.05 -4.02 12.98
C VAL A 98 5.16 -4.93 12.49
N HIS A 99 5.00 -5.47 11.28
CA HIS A 99 5.88 -6.49 10.70
C HIS A 99 6.99 -5.88 9.82
N ALA A 100 6.77 -4.68 9.29
CA ALA A 100 7.66 -4.05 8.32
C ALA A 100 8.91 -3.38 8.92
N GLY A 101 9.29 -3.70 10.15
CA GLY A 101 10.54 -3.28 10.77
C GLY A 101 11.68 -4.29 10.59
N LEU A 102 12.87 -3.96 11.08
CA LEU A 102 13.95 -4.95 11.22
C LEU A 102 13.64 -5.98 12.33
N ALA A 103 12.81 -5.60 13.29
CA ALA A 103 12.18 -6.47 14.28
C ALA A 103 10.68 -6.22 14.31
N GLU A 104 9.91 -7.26 14.62
CA GLU A 104 8.49 -7.10 14.90
C GLU A 104 8.32 -6.39 16.27
N GLU A 105 7.60 -5.29 16.27
CA GLU A 105 7.33 -4.50 17.47
C GLU A 105 5.86 -4.07 17.50
N THR A 106 5.33 -3.86 18.69
CA THR A 106 4.00 -3.26 18.83
C THR A 106 4.00 -1.83 18.27
N LEU A 107 2.88 -1.38 17.71
CA LEU A 107 2.72 -0.05 17.13
C LEU A 107 3.14 1.08 18.10
N GLN A 108 2.95 0.86 19.41
CA GLN A 108 3.37 1.79 20.45
C GLN A 108 4.89 1.93 20.56
N ARG A 109 5.63 0.86 20.28
CA ARG A 109 7.10 0.84 20.37
C ARG A 109 7.80 1.33 19.11
N ILE A 110 7.08 1.55 18.03
CA ILE A 110 7.66 2.08 16.78
C ILE A 110 7.91 3.59 16.91
N ALA A 111 9.17 4.01 16.89
CA ALA A 111 9.54 5.42 16.89
C ALA A 111 9.50 6.03 15.47
N SER A 112 8.31 6.03 14.86
CA SER A 112 7.98 6.59 13.54
C SER A 112 6.49 6.87 13.46
N SER A 113 6.10 7.77 12.55
CA SER A 113 4.71 7.89 12.09
C SER A 113 4.33 6.67 11.27
N VAL A 114 3.36 5.91 11.76
CA VAL A 114 2.84 4.70 11.10
C VAL A 114 1.32 4.69 11.20
N THR A 115 0.65 4.52 10.07
CA THR A 115 -0.78 4.22 10.00
C THR A 115 -0.93 2.73 9.70
N VAL A 116 -1.80 2.05 10.43
CA VAL A 116 -2.06 0.61 10.26
C VAL A 116 -3.56 0.41 10.05
N PHE A 117 -3.92 -0.37 9.03
CA PHE A 117 -5.26 -0.88 8.81
C PHE A 117 -5.27 -2.39 9.05
N THR A 118 -6.12 -2.83 9.94
CA THR A 118 -6.37 -4.24 10.22
C THR A 118 -7.33 -4.84 9.17
N LYS A 119 -7.47 -6.17 9.16
CA LYS A 119 -8.48 -6.87 8.32
C LYS A 119 -9.88 -6.28 8.53
N ARG A 120 -10.22 -5.91 9.77
CA ARG A 120 -11.47 -5.28 10.14
C ARG A 120 -11.64 -3.91 9.46
N ASP A 121 -10.65 -3.02 9.59
CA ASP A 121 -10.69 -1.68 9.00
C ASP A 121 -10.82 -1.76 7.47
N ILE A 122 -10.09 -2.67 6.81
CA ILE A 122 -10.16 -2.90 5.37
C ILE A 122 -11.58 -3.33 4.96
N LYS A 123 -12.19 -4.24 5.71
CA LYS A 123 -13.55 -4.73 5.46
C LYS A 123 -14.61 -3.64 5.71
N GLU A 124 -14.53 -2.95 6.84
CA GLU A 124 -15.48 -1.90 7.24
C GLU A 124 -15.44 -0.70 6.27
N ASN A 125 -14.26 -0.31 5.78
CA ASN A 125 -14.11 0.73 4.75
C ASN A 125 -14.54 0.26 3.35
N GLY A 126 -14.88 -1.02 3.17
CA GLY A 126 -15.22 -1.60 1.88
C GLY A 126 -14.09 -1.51 0.86
N SER A 127 -12.82 -1.52 1.31
CA SER A 127 -11.67 -1.26 0.46
C SER A 127 -11.31 -2.49 -0.37
N GLU A 128 -11.60 -2.45 -1.65
CA GLU A 128 -11.30 -3.52 -2.61
C GLU A 128 -9.89 -3.42 -3.20
N HIS A 129 -9.34 -2.21 -3.22
CA HIS A 129 -8.00 -1.89 -3.69
C HIS A 129 -7.37 -0.86 -2.74
N PHE A 130 -6.03 -0.83 -2.62
CA PHE A 130 -5.30 0.14 -1.79
C PHE A 130 -5.66 1.60 -2.11
N GLN A 131 -6.04 1.90 -3.34
CA GLN A 131 -6.56 3.20 -3.78
C GLN A 131 -7.61 3.77 -2.81
N PHE A 132 -8.53 2.93 -2.33
CA PHE A 132 -9.62 3.37 -1.47
C PHE A 132 -9.19 3.65 -0.03
N LEU A 133 -8.02 3.15 0.40
CA LEU A 133 -7.44 3.46 1.71
C LEU A 133 -6.69 4.79 1.72
N THR A 134 -6.26 5.29 0.57
CA THR A 134 -5.38 6.48 0.50
C THR A 134 -6.01 7.74 1.10
N ASP A 135 -7.33 7.89 0.99
CA ASP A 135 -8.04 9.06 1.50
C ASP A 135 -8.21 9.07 3.04
N TYR A 136 -7.93 7.94 3.69
CA TYR A 136 -7.94 7.81 5.16
C TYR A 136 -6.55 8.02 5.79
N ILE A 137 -5.50 8.23 4.98
CA ILE A 137 -4.12 8.32 5.44
C ILE A 137 -3.65 9.76 5.37
N PRO A 138 -3.29 10.39 6.52
CA PRO A 138 -2.80 11.76 6.54
C PRO A 138 -1.56 11.94 5.64
N ASN A 139 -1.55 13.01 4.82
CA ASN A 139 -0.43 13.40 3.96
C ASN A 139 -0.01 12.32 2.94
N LEU A 140 -0.93 11.42 2.55
CA LEU A 140 -0.75 10.49 1.46
C LEU A 140 -1.63 10.91 0.27
N ASN A 141 -1.04 10.88 -0.91
CA ASN A 141 -1.74 11.11 -2.18
C ASN A 141 -1.27 10.10 -3.23
N TRP A 142 -1.92 10.06 -4.37
CA TRP A 142 -1.55 9.24 -5.51
C TRP A 142 -1.80 10.01 -6.81
N ALA A 143 -1.05 9.67 -7.85
CA ALA A 143 -1.23 10.27 -9.17
C ALA A 143 -2.18 9.44 -10.02
N GLY A 144 -3.22 10.08 -10.54
CA GLY A 144 -4.12 9.52 -11.54
C GLY A 144 -3.47 9.44 -12.93
N GLY A 145 -4.28 9.06 -13.93
CA GLY A 145 -3.84 8.90 -15.32
C GLY A 145 -3.39 7.49 -15.64
N THR A 146 -3.78 6.51 -14.82
CA THR A 146 -3.68 5.06 -15.03
C THR A 146 -4.98 4.41 -14.58
N SER A 147 -5.26 3.18 -14.96
CA SER A 147 -6.51 2.47 -14.58
C SER A 147 -6.60 2.20 -13.09
N ARG A 148 -5.44 2.03 -12.44
CA ARG A 148 -5.24 1.92 -11.00
C ARG A 148 -3.99 2.71 -10.61
N PRO A 149 -3.88 3.24 -9.36
CA PRO A 149 -2.66 3.91 -8.89
C PRO A 149 -1.44 3.00 -8.98
N ARG A 150 -0.39 3.49 -9.60
CA ARG A 150 0.95 2.87 -9.62
C ARG A 150 1.89 3.53 -8.64
N TYR A 151 1.73 4.86 -8.45
CA TYR A 151 2.67 5.72 -7.74
C TYR A 151 1.95 6.48 -6.62
N PHE A 152 2.63 6.57 -5.49
CA PHE A 152 2.13 7.22 -4.29
C PHE A 152 3.06 8.35 -3.86
N GLN A 153 2.50 9.38 -3.24
CA GLN A 153 3.26 10.48 -2.64
C GLN A 153 2.97 10.49 -1.15
N ILE A 154 4.02 10.43 -0.33
CA ILE A 154 3.96 10.57 1.12
C ILE A 154 4.62 11.88 1.50
N ARG A 155 3.92 12.77 2.21
CA ARG A 155 4.41 14.10 2.59
C ARG A 155 4.89 14.92 1.38
N GLY A 156 4.19 14.79 0.23
CA GLY A 156 4.53 15.49 -1.01
C GLY A 156 5.78 14.97 -1.72
N VAL A 157 6.28 13.78 -1.35
CA VAL A 157 7.43 13.15 -1.99
C VAL A 157 7.00 11.84 -2.64
N GLY A 158 7.25 11.70 -3.93
CA GLY A 158 6.89 10.53 -4.73
C GLY A 158 6.75 10.85 -6.21
N GLU A 159 6.67 9.83 -7.03
CA GLU A 159 6.54 9.93 -8.49
C GLU A 159 5.09 10.23 -8.87
N ARG A 160 4.91 10.92 -10.01
CA ARG A 160 3.60 11.23 -10.60
C ARG A 160 3.31 10.36 -11.81
N SER A 161 4.36 9.94 -12.50
CA SER A 161 4.34 9.15 -13.73
C SER A 161 5.65 8.40 -13.86
N HIS A 162 5.73 7.54 -14.84
CA HIS A 162 6.96 6.89 -15.27
C HIS A 162 6.81 6.51 -16.76
N TYR A 163 6.79 7.53 -17.60
CA TYR A 163 6.77 7.38 -19.06
C TYR A 163 8.15 7.01 -19.59
N PHE A 164 8.21 6.56 -20.84
CA PHE A 164 9.47 6.41 -21.53
C PHE A 164 10.21 7.76 -21.55
N GLY A 165 11.48 7.75 -21.18
CA GLY A 165 12.28 8.97 -21.07
C GLY A 165 12.57 9.41 -19.63
N GLU A 166 11.68 9.16 -18.68
CA GLU A 166 11.79 9.66 -17.29
C GLU A 166 12.87 8.99 -16.44
N GLY A 167 13.50 7.94 -16.92
CA GLY A 167 14.63 7.31 -16.26
C GLY A 167 14.30 5.93 -15.66
N PRO A 168 15.12 5.45 -14.71
CA PRO A 168 15.05 4.08 -14.21
C PRO A 168 13.86 3.83 -13.27
N PRO A 169 13.50 2.54 -13.04
CA PRO A 169 12.49 2.11 -12.08
C PRO A 169 12.99 2.30 -10.63
N ASN A 170 13.12 3.55 -10.22
CA ASN A 170 13.65 3.99 -8.94
C ASN A 170 12.64 4.94 -8.29
N PHE A 171 11.97 4.48 -7.23
CA PHE A 171 10.82 5.14 -6.63
C PHE A 171 11.14 5.72 -5.26
N SER A 172 10.39 6.73 -4.83
CA SER A 172 10.55 7.38 -3.53
C SER A 172 9.73 6.71 -2.43
N VAL A 173 8.64 6.03 -2.82
CA VAL A 173 7.77 5.27 -1.92
C VAL A 173 7.86 3.79 -2.27
N ALA A 174 8.30 2.98 -1.31
CA ALA A 174 8.30 1.53 -1.47
C ALA A 174 6.87 0.98 -1.33
N PHE A 175 6.55 -0.01 -2.18
CA PHE A 175 5.29 -0.76 -2.11
C PHE A 175 5.63 -2.25 -2.08
N VAL A 176 5.32 -2.92 -0.97
CA VAL A 176 5.73 -4.29 -0.70
C VAL A 176 4.53 -5.14 -0.35
N MET A 177 4.44 -6.35 -0.87
CA MET A 177 3.42 -7.33 -0.51
C MET A 177 4.08 -8.65 -0.14
N ASP A 178 3.88 -9.11 1.10
CA ASP A 178 4.44 -10.41 1.57
C ASP A 178 5.94 -10.58 1.23
N ASP A 179 6.77 -9.58 1.54
CA ASP A 179 8.22 -9.50 1.23
C ASP A 179 8.58 -9.32 -0.26
N ILE A 180 7.62 -9.19 -1.15
CA ILE A 180 7.84 -8.97 -2.58
C ILE A 180 7.84 -7.46 -2.85
N ASP A 181 8.95 -6.94 -3.39
CA ASP A 181 9.04 -5.53 -3.80
C ASP A 181 8.25 -5.29 -5.10
N LEU A 182 7.15 -4.57 -4.98
CA LEU A 182 6.27 -4.13 -6.06
C LEU A 182 6.28 -2.61 -6.22
N SER A 183 7.37 -1.94 -5.85
CA SER A 183 7.51 -0.48 -5.98
C SER A 183 7.29 -0.03 -7.43
N GLY A 184 6.40 0.95 -7.64
CA GLY A 184 5.96 1.39 -8.98
C GLY A 184 4.99 0.44 -9.68
N LEU A 185 4.53 -0.62 -9.00
CA LEU A 185 3.58 -1.63 -9.47
C LEU A 185 2.32 -1.66 -8.58
N GLY A 186 1.92 -0.50 -8.05
CA GLY A 186 0.82 -0.36 -7.08
C GLY A 186 -0.55 -0.85 -7.58
N MET A 187 -0.72 -1.07 -8.89
CA MET A 187 -1.92 -1.69 -9.45
C MET A 187 -2.21 -3.09 -8.85
N ALA A 188 -1.18 -3.81 -8.40
CA ALA A 188 -1.33 -5.10 -7.70
C ALA A 188 -1.88 -4.97 -6.27
N GLY A 189 -2.17 -3.76 -5.80
CA GLY A 189 -2.66 -3.46 -4.45
C GLY A 189 -4.10 -3.88 -4.16
N ILE A 190 -4.49 -5.09 -4.60
CA ILE A 190 -5.83 -5.66 -4.42
C ILE A 190 -5.99 -6.17 -2.98
N MET A 191 -7.05 -5.71 -2.28
CA MET A 191 -7.28 -5.97 -0.84
C MET A 191 -7.99 -7.31 -0.54
N HIS A 192 -7.80 -8.33 -1.38
CA HIS A 192 -8.38 -9.64 -1.12
C HIS A 192 -7.48 -10.47 -0.20
N ASP A 193 -8.04 -10.98 0.90
CA ASP A 193 -7.36 -11.77 1.93
C ASP A 193 -6.12 -11.08 2.54
N ILE A 194 -6.19 -9.75 2.69
CA ILE A 194 -5.19 -8.96 3.39
C ILE A 194 -5.52 -8.91 4.87
N LYS A 195 -4.53 -9.27 5.71
CA LYS A 195 -4.61 -9.21 7.17
C LYS A 195 -4.33 -7.81 7.69
N GLN A 196 -3.34 -7.15 7.11
CA GLN A 196 -2.84 -5.87 7.61
C GLN A 196 -2.18 -5.06 6.51
N VAL A 197 -2.38 -3.74 6.55
CA VAL A 197 -1.66 -2.75 5.74
C VAL A 197 -0.94 -1.80 6.67
N GLU A 198 0.34 -1.58 6.43
CA GLU A 198 1.19 -0.70 7.24
C GLU A 198 1.77 0.38 6.34
N ILE A 199 1.61 1.64 6.74
CA ILE A 199 2.14 2.79 6.02
C ILE A 199 3.08 3.56 6.93
N PHE A 200 4.39 3.42 6.69
CA PHE A 200 5.43 4.21 7.34
C PHE A 200 5.62 5.51 6.58
N LYS A 201 5.47 6.62 7.28
CA LYS A 201 5.63 7.96 6.71
C LYS A 201 6.99 8.54 7.10
N GLY A 202 7.65 9.22 6.15
CA GLY A 202 9.02 9.69 6.28
C GLY A 202 10.10 8.65 5.96
N PRO A 203 11.39 9.00 6.06
CA PRO A 203 12.49 8.19 5.55
C PRO A 203 12.61 6.82 6.21
N GLN A 204 12.57 5.75 5.41
CA GLN A 204 12.78 4.36 5.83
C GLN A 204 13.98 3.70 5.08
N SER A 205 14.81 4.48 4.39
CA SER A 205 15.93 3.94 3.60
C SER A 205 16.96 3.19 4.43
N SER A 206 17.09 3.49 5.73
CA SER A 206 17.96 2.74 6.65
C SER A 206 17.50 1.30 6.89
N VAL A 207 16.26 0.98 6.56
CA VAL A 207 15.64 -0.35 6.69
C VAL A 207 15.46 -1.00 5.32
N TYR A 208 14.81 -0.28 4.36
CA TYR A 208 14.36 -0.82 3.07
C TYR A 208 15.19 -0.39 1.86
N GLY A 209 16.10 0.58 2.02
CA GLY A 209 16.95 1.03 0.92
C GLY A 209 16.33 2.14 0.06
N PRO A 210 16.72 2.27 -1.23
CA PRO A 210 16.49 3.49 -2.01
C PRO A 210 15.03 3.79 -2.34
N ASN A 211 14.18 2.78 -2.44
CA ASN A 211 12.77 2.96 -2.77
C ASN A 211 11.92 3.46 -1.57
N ALA A 212 12.52 3.63 -0.39
CA ALA A 212 11.81 4.04 0.82
C ALA A 212 12.28 5.40 1.37
N MET A 213 12.67 6.32 0.48
CA MET A 213 13.09 7.67 0.87
C MET A 213 11.96 8.48 1.49
N ALA A 214 10.76 8.41 0.94
CA ALA A 214 9.58 9.13 1.43
C ALA A 214 8.74 8.31 2.41
N GLY A 215 8.80 7.00 2.33
CA GLY A 215 8.04 6.08 3.15
C GLY A 215 7.92 4.70 2.54
N LEU A 216 7.14 3.86 3.22
CA LEU A 216 6.94 2.46 2.89
C LEU A 216 5.48 2.08 3.08
N ILE A 217 4.91 1.41 2.10
CA ILE A 217 3.57 0.81 2.14
C ILE A 217 3.77 -0.70 2.09
N THR A 218 3.28 -1.44 3.11
CA THR A 218 3.33 -2.89 3.13
C THR A 218 1.95 -3.51 3.27
N LEU A 219 1.70 -4.55 2.50
CA LEU A 219 0.50 -5.35 2.53
C LEU A 219 0.85 -6.76 2.99
N TRP A 220 0.27 -7.18 4.10
CA TRP A 220 0.44 -8.51 4.65
C TRP A 220 -0.83 -9.33 4.43
N SER A 221 -0.75 -10.37 3.62
CA SER A 221 -1.88 -11.29 3.47
C SER A 221 -1.97 -12.23 4.67
N ALA A 222 -3.16 -12.82 4.87
CA ALA A 222 -3.40 -13.72 5.99
C ALA A 222 -2.44 -14.93 5.97
N THR A 223 -1.90 -15.27 7.13
CA THR A 223 -0.97 -16.40 7.30
C THR A 223 -1.76 -17.71 7.45
N PRO A 224 -1.30 -18.84 6.87
CA PRO A 224 -1.92 -20.15 7.09
C PRO A 224 -1.99 -20.52 8.57
N GLN A 225 -3.14 -21.06 8.99
CA GLN A 225 -3.42 -21.52 10.35
C GLN A 225 -3.70 -23.03 10.35
N ASP A 226 -3.66 -23.64 11.54
CA ASP A 226 -3.91 -25.07 11.70
C ASP A 226 -5.41 -25.45 11.65
N SER A 227 -6.31 -24.44 11.67
CA SER A 227 -7.76 -24.58 11.56
C SER A 227 -8.22 -24.63 10.09
N PHE A 228 -9.37 -25.22 9.84
CA PHE A 228 -10.05 -25.08 8.55
C PHE A 228 -10.79 -23.75 8.50
N GLU A 229 -10.64 -23.01 7.38
CA GLU A 229 -11.38 -21.78 7.11
C GLU A 229 -11.71 -21.73 5.61
N SER A 230 -12.94 -21.34 5.29
CA SER A 230 -13.34 -21.08 3.90
C SER A 230 -14.20 -19.82 3.84
N ASN A 231 -13.86 -18.90 2.96
CA ASN A 231 -14.60 -17.66 2.77
C ASN A 231 -14.99 -17.48 1.31
N LEU A 232 -16.22 -17.04 1.08
CA LEU A 232 -16.75 -16.63 -0.21
C LEU A 232 -17.13 -15.15 -0.12
N THR A 233 -16.70 -14.35 -1.09
CA THR A 233 -17.15 -12.96 -1.27
C THR A 233 -17.71 -12.82 -2.68
N ALA A 234 -18.92 -12.25 -2.80
CA ALA A 234 -19.52 -11.94 -4.09
C ALA A 234 -20.05 -10.51 -4.06
N THR A 235 -19.69 -9.69 -5.05
CA THR A 235 -20.14 -8.30 -5.18
C THR A 235 -20.78 -8.09 -6.54
N TYR A 236 -21.84 -7.26 -6.58
CA TYR A 236 -22.42 -6.72 -7.79
C TYR A 236 -22.72 -5.24 -7.60
N GLY A 237 -22.43 -4.40 -8.60
CA GLY A 237 -22.59 -2.96 -8.49
C GLY A 237 -22.78 -2.23 -9.83
N SER A 238 -22.76 -0.90 -9.77
CA SER A 238 -22.80 -0.02 -10.94
C SER A 238 -21.70 -0.33 -11.93
N ASP A 239 -21.86 0.09 -13.19
CA ASP A 239 -20.91 -0.09 -14.28
C ASP A 239 -20.61 -1.58 -14.55
N ASN A 240 -21.64 -2.44 -14.45
CA ASN A 240 -21.53 -3.90 -14.59
C ASN A 240 -20.43 -4.50 -13.72
N HIS A 241 -20.19 -3.91 -12.54
CA HIS A 241 -19.18 -4.37 -11.60
C HIS A 241 -19.58 -5.70 -10.98
N TYR A 242 -18.76 -6.73 -11.14
CA TYR A 242 -18.88 -7.97 -10.39
C TYR A 242 -17.52 -8.41 -9.85
N ARG A 243 -17.55 -8.95 -8.64
CA ARG A 243 -16.38 -9.46 -7.94
C ARG A 243 -16.72 -10.81 -7.31
N LEU A 244 -15.84 -11.78 -7.48
CA LEU A 244 -15.94 -13.10 -6.86
C LEU A 244 -14.61 -13.45 -6.21
N GLY A 245 -14.62 -13.61 -4.89
CA GLY A 245 -13.46 -13.95 -4.09
C GLY A 245 -13.66 -15.25 -3.33
N LEU A 246 -12.63 -16.10 -3.30
CA LEU A 246 -12.59 -17.35 -2.56
C LEU A 246 -11.33 -17.42 -1.72
N VAL A 247 -11.46 -17.92 -0.50
CA VAL A 247 -10.34 -18.22 0.40
C VAL A 247 -10.54 -19.60 0.99
N GLY A 248 -9.49 -20.40 1.03
CA GLY A 248 -9.45 -21.68 1.72
C GLY A 248 -8.19 -21.79 2.56
N ASN A 249 -8.31 -22.22 3.79
CA ASN A 249 -7.22 -22.51 4.71
C ASN A 249 -7.36 -23.91 5.29
N ALA A 250 -6.27 -24.66 5.36
CA ALA A 250 -6.28 -26.00 5.93
C ALA A 250 -4.91 -26.39 6.47
N LYS A 251 -4.91 -27.20 7.50
CA LYS A 251 -3.75 -27.99 7.93
C LYS A 251 -3.58 -29.18 6.99
N ILE A 252 -2.39 -29.36 6.41
CA ILE A 252 -2.09 -30.51 5.55
C ILE A 252 -1.58 -31.69 6.39
N ILE A 253 -0.55 -31.42 7.21
CA ILE A 253 0.03 -32.35 8.17
C ILE A 253 0.50 -31.56 9.39
N ARG A 254 0.96 -32.25 10.43
CA ARG A 254 1.50 -31.60 11.63
C ARG A 254 2.62 -30.63 11.24
N GLY A 255 2.45 -29.35 11.61
CA GLY A 255 3.39 -28.26 11.36
C GLY A 255 3.37 -27.71 9.91
N LEU A 256 2.50 -28.21 9.01
CA LEU A 256 2.36 -27.70 7.66
C LEU A 256 0.92 -27.29 7.38
N SER A 257 0.69 -26.03 7.13
CA SER A 257 -0.62 -25.45 6.79
C SER A 257 -0.55 -24.69 5.47
N ILE A 258 -1.65 -24.67 4.74
CA ILE A 258 -1.80 -23.98 3.45
C ILE A 258 -2.97 -23.01 3.50
N ARG A 259 -2.80 -21.88 2.83
CA ARG A 259 -3.87 -20.93 2.52
C ARG A 259 -3.84 -20.58 1.05
N VAL A 260 -5.00 -20.68 0.41
CA VAL A 260 -5.17 -20.35 -1.01
C VAL A 260 -6.26 -19.29 -1.11
N SER A 261 -6.00 -18.23 -1.84
CA SER A 261 -6.97 -17.17 -2.11
C SER A 261 -7.01 -16.86 -3.61
N GLY A 262 -8.20 -16.61 -4.12
CA GLY A 262 -8.43 -16.25 -5.51
C GLY A 262 -9.50 -15.18 -5.61
N LEU A 263 -9.30 -14.22 -6.52
CA LEU A 263 -10.24 -13.15 -6.80
C LEU A 263 -10.34 -12.91 -8.30
N LYS A 264 -11.56 -12.83 -8.82
CA LYS A 264 -11.88 -12.23 -10.11
C LYS A 264 -12.68 -10.95 -9.86
N ASN A 265 -12.24 -9.85 -10.45
CA ASN A 265 -12.91 -8.56 -10.42
C ASN A 265 -13.09 -8.04 -11.84
N TYR A 266 -14.29 -7.58 -12.18
CA TYR A 266 -14.60 -7.00 -13.48
C TYR A 266 -15.52 -5.79 -13.33
N SER A 267 -15.31 -4.79 -14.17
CA SER A 267 -16.22 -3.66 -14.36
C SER A 267 -16.04 -3.12 -15.77
N ASP A 268 -17.12 -2.68 -16.43
CA ASP A 268 -17.04 -1.98 -17.73
C ASP A 268 -16.29 -0.64 -17.60
N GLY A 269 -16.20 -0.11 -16.37
CA GLY A 269 -15.75 1.26 -16.14
C GLY A 269 -16.91 2.25 -16.30
N PHE A 270 -16.61 3.52 -16.13
CA PHE A 270 -17.64 4.57 -16.07
C PHE A 270 -17.56 5.58 -17.23
N ARG A 271 -16.77 5.29 -18.25
CA ARG A 271 -16.59 6.18 -19.40
C ARG A 271 -17.34 5.65 -20.62
N GLU A 272 -18.00 6.57 -21.32
CA GLU A 272 -18.65 6.31 -22.58
C GLU A 272 -17.77 6.84 -23.72
N ASN A 273 -17.24 5.95 -24.54
CA ASN A 273 -16.49 6.34 -25.73
C ASN A 273 -17.46 6.54 -26.91
N ILE A 274 -17.59 7.77 -27.35
CA ILE A 274 -18.55 8.20 -28.37
C ILE A 274 -18.11 7.73 -29.76
N SER A 275 -16.82 7.87 -30.12
CA SER A 275 -16.30 7.48 -31.43
C SER A 275 -16.41 5.97 -31.67
N LYS A 276 -16.23 5.16 -30.63
CA LYS A 276 -16.29 3.69 -30.69
C LYS A 276 -17.68 3.15 -30.33
N ASN A 277 -18.60 4.00 -29.87
CA ASN A 277 -19.92 3.59 -29.39
C ASN A 277 -19.85 2.45 -28.36
N THR A 278 -19.04 2.60 -27.32
CA THR A 278 -18.82 1.59 -26.29
C THR A 278 -18.71 2.20 -24.90
N THR A 279 -19.07 1.43 -23.87
CA THR A 279 -18.98 1.83 -22.45
C THR A 279 -17.86 1.12 -21.69
N ASN A 280 -17.00 0.35 -22.38
CA ASN A 280 -15.96 -0.45 -21.73
C ASN A 280 -14.53 -0.09 -22.15
N SER A 281 -14.31 1.10 -22.69
CA SER A 281 -12.98 1.58 -23.07
C SER A 281 -12.04 1.71 -21.88
N ASN A 282 -12.55 1.99 -20.68
CA ASN A 282 -11.80 2.02 -19.44
C ASN A 282 -12.19 0.87 -18.46
N LYS A 283 -12.50 -0.32 -19.01
CA LYS A 283 -12.82 -1.53 -18.24
C LYS A 283 -11.74 -1.85 -17.20
N ARG A 284 -12.15 -2.54 -16.13
CA ARG A 284 -11.25 -3.20 -15.18
C ARG A 284 -11.50 -4.71 -15.26
N ASP A 285 -10.48 -5.48 -15.61
CA ASP A 285 -10.53 -6.95 -15.68
C ASP A 285 -9.33 -7.53 -14.93
N GLU A 286 -9.55 -7.96 -13.69
CA GLU A 286 -8.48 -8.23 -12.74
C GLU A 286 -8.64 -9.64 -12.16
N LEU A 287 -7.56 -10.42 -12.16
CA LEU A 287 -7.45 -11.73 -11.55
C LEU A 287 -6.28 -11.73 -10.57
N LEU A 288 -6.53 -12.13 -9.33
CA LEU A 288 -5.49 -12.38 -8.33
C LEU A 288 -5.59 -13.82 -7.84
N LEU A 289 -4.48 -14.53 -7.84
CA LEU A 289 -4.33 -15.84 -7.21
C LEU A 289 -3.14 -15.76 -6.25
N ARG A 290 -3.31 -16.25 -5.03
CA ARG A 290 -2.24 -16.33 -4.03
C ARG A 290 -2.31 -17.64 -3.28
N THR A 291 -1.14 -18.24 -3.05
CA THR A 291 -0.97 -19.42 -2.21
C THR A 291 0.11 -19.14 -1.18
N LYS A 292 -0.17 -19.38 0.08
CA LYS A 292 0.80 -19.37 1.17
C LYS A 292 0.95 -20.75 1.78
N LEU A 293 2.18 -21.10 2.13
CA LEU A 293 2.52 -22.29 2.88
C LEU A 293 3.25 -21.86 4.15
N LYS A 294 2.82 -22.35 5.30
CA LYS A 294 3.54 -22.20 6.56
C LYS A 294 4.00 -23.58 7.02
N TYR A 295 5.32 -23.75 7.20
CA TYR A 295 5.91 -24.96 7.73
C TYR A 295 6.66 -24.65 9.03
N GLN A 296 6.17 -25.22 10.13
CA GLN A 296 6.70 -25.06 11.47
C GLN A 296 6.85 -26.43 12.11
N PRO A 297 7.95 -27.17 11.78
CA PRO A 297 8.15 -28.52 12.31
C PRO A 297 8.44 -28.56 13.81
N ASN A 298 8.94 -27.46 14.37
CA ASN A 298 9.26 -27.27 15.77
C ASN A 298 9.24 -25.77 16.12
N GLU A 299 9.43 -25.43 17.39
CA GLU A 299 9.41 -24.04 17.89
C GLU A 299 10.56 -23.17 17.35
N LYS A 300 11.64 -23.76 16.80
CA LYS A 300 12.85 -23.04 16.35
C LYS A 300 12.80 -22.64 14.90
N LEU A 301 12.08 -23.36 14.05
CA LEU A 301 12.08 -23.13 12.60
C LEU A 301 10.67 -22.80 12.11
N VAL A 302 10.55 -21.63 11.50
CA VAL A 302 9.33 -21.20 10.79
C VAL A 302 9.70 -20.84 9.37
N LEU A 303 9.07 -21.50 8.39
CA LEU A 303 9.18 -21.19 6.97
C LEU A 303 7.82 -20.70 6.48
N VAL A 304 7.80 -19.56 5.80
CA VAL A 304 6.62 -19.05 5.13
C VAL A 304 6.95 -18.79 3.67
N GLY A 305 6.32 -19.55 2.78
CA GLY A 305 6.42 -19.36 1.34
C GLY A 305 5.15 -18.73 0.79
N THR A 306 5.28 -17.74 -0.08
CA THR A 306 4.16 -17.10 -0.79
C THR A 306 4.39 -17.19 -2.29
N ALA A 307 3.38 -17.59 -3.05
CA ALA A 307 3.34 -17.50 -4.51
C ALA A 307 2.12 -16.68 -4.92
N MET A 308 2.29 -15.78 -5.88
CA MET A 308 1.26 -14.85 -6.33
C MET A 308 1.27 -14.72 -7.85
N ILE A 309 0.07 -14.69 -8.44
CA ILE A 309 -0.18 -14.29 -9.83
C ILE A 309 -1.23 -13.19 -9.79
N ALA A 310 -0.90 -12.02 -10.34
CA ALA A 310 -1.81 -10.93 -10.55
C ALA A 310 -1.86 -10.62 -12.04
N ASN A 311 -3.04 -10.72 -12.65
CA ASN A 311 -3.26 -10.40 -14.06
C ASN A 311 -4.36 -9.33 -14.14
N LEU A 312 -3.96 -8.10 -14.46
CA LEU A 312 -4.83 -6.95 -14.62
C LEU A 312 -4.81 -6.58 -16.10
N ASP A 313 -5.89 -6.86 -16.82
CA ASP A 313 -6.09 -6.53 -18.24
C ASP A 313 -7.09 -5.36 -18.34
N ASN A 314 -6.66 -4.19 -17.87
CA ASN A 314 -7.49 -3.01 -17.81
C ASN A 314 -7.42 -2.22 -19.14
N GLY A 315 -8.53 -1.59 -19.50
CA GLY A 315 -8.57 -0.61 -20.56
C GLY A 315 -8.03 0.76 -20.10
N TYR A 316 -7.74 1.61 -21.05
CA TYR A 316 -7.32 2.98 -20.77
C TYR A 316 -8.00 3.95 -21.75
N ASP A 317 -8.76 4.88 -21.18
CA ASP A 317 -9.43 5.96 -21.91
C ASP A 317 -9.79 7.05 -20.90
N ALA A 318 -8.81 7.90 -20.56
CA ALA A 318 -8.87 8.73 -19.35
C ALA A 318 -9.11 10.23 -19.64
N TRP A 319 -9.02 10.65 -20.90
CA TRP A 319 -9.00 12.05 -21.32
C TRP A 319 -10.04 12.35 -22.37
N ALA A 320 -10.42 13.61 -22.49
CA ALA A 320 -11.36 14.07 -23.51
C ALA A 320 -10.93 15.45 -24.03
N PRO A 321 -10.94 15.68 -25.37
CA PRO A 321 -10.47 16.91 -25.96
C PRO A 321 -11.42 18.12 -25.75
N ASP A 322 -12.62 17.90 -25.22
CA ASP A 322 -13.58 18.94 -24.79
C ASP A 322 -13.56 19.15 -23.26
N ASN A 323 -12.71 18.43 -22.53
CA ASN A 323 -12.53 18.55 -21.08
C ASN A 323 -13.83 18.38 -20.27
N ASN A 324 -14.80 17.58 -20.80
CA ASN A 324 -16.12 17.42 -20.23
C ASN A 324 -16.09 16.70 -18.87
N GLN A 325 -17.15 16.88 -18.08
CA GLN A 325 -17.36 16.23 -16.78
C GLN A 325 -18.36 15.08 -16.85
N ASP A 326 -18.87 14.74 -18.03
CA ASP A 326 -19.88 13.71 -18.27
C ASP A 326 -19.26 12.33 -18.49
N PHE A 327 -17.92 12.23 -18.37
CA PHE A 327 -17.15 11.02 -18.61
C PHE A 327 -17.24 10.48 -20.05
N LYS A 328 -17.51 11.36 -21.02
CA LYS A 328 -17.45 11.03 -22.44
C LYS A 328 -16.03 11.14 -22.94
N THR A 329 -15.63 10.19 -23.78
CA THR A 329 -14.33 10.17 -24.47
C THR A 329 -14.54 10.00 -25.98
N TYR A 330 -13.52 10.30 -26.75
CA TYR A 330 -13.64 10.31 -28.22
C TYR A 330 -12.50 9.54 -28.90
N SER A 331 -11.65 8.89 -28.12
CA SER A 331 -10.50 8.11 -28.63
C SER A 331 -10.93 7.08 -29.67
N ASN A 332 -10.33 7.14 -30.85
CA ASN A 332 -10.57 6.18 -31.94
C ASN A 332 -9.65 4.95 -31.83
N GLN A 333 -8.52 5.06 -31.12
CA GLN A 333 -7.61 3.96 -30.83
C GLN A 333 -7.89 3.33 -29.49
N GLN A 334 -7.62 2.01 -29.34
CA GLN A 334 -7.86 1.28 -28.11
C GLN A 334 -6.68 1.42 -27.16
N GLY A 335 -6.87 2.17 -26.06
CA GLY A 335 -5.91 2.22 -24.98
C GLY A 335 -5.94 0.97 -24.10
N GLN A 336 -4.80 0.65 -23.50
CA GLN A 336 -4.60 -0.44 -22.57
C GLN A 336 -3.76 0.01 -21.37
N ASP A 337 -4.08 -0.52 -20.19
CA ASP A 337 -3.30 -0.33 -18.97
C ASP A 337 -3.25 -1.64 -18.20
N SER A 338 -2.35 -2.54 -18.61
CA SER A 338 -2.27 -3.88 -18.10
C SER A 338 -1.01 -4.11 -17.27
N GLN A 339 -1.14 -5.03 -16.30
CA GLN A 339 -0.04 -5.53 -15.48
C GLN A 339 -0.22 -7.02 -15.24
N LYS A 340 0.75 -7.83 -15.66
CA LYS A 340 0.80 -9.25 -15.34
C LYS A 340 2.03 -9.52 -14.49
N SER A 341 1.82 -9.86 -13.22
CA SER A 341 2.89 -10.13 -12.26
C SER A 341 2.83 -11.57 -11.79
N THR A 342 3.95 -12.26 -11.83
CA THR A 342 4.17 -13.56 -11.18
C THR A 342 5.26 -13.36 -10.15
N ALA A 343 5.01 -13.73 -8.89
CA ALA A 343 5.95 -13.46 -7.82
C ALA A 343 5.97 -14.59 -6.79
N PHE A 344 7.11 -14.71 -6.13
CA PHE A 344 7.37 -15.67 -5.08
C PHE A 344 8.19 -15.03 -3.96
N SER A 345 7.89 -15.37 -2.71
CA SER A 345 8.75 -15.08 -1.57
C SER A 345 8.89 -16.28 -0.64
N LEU A 346 10.04 -16.37 0.02
CA LEU A 346 10.33 -17.35 1.07
C LEU A 346 10.99 -16.65 2.24
N ARG A 347 10.30 -16.63 3.38
CA ARG A 347 10.85 -16.19 4.66
C ARG A 347 11.16 -17.39 5.53
N ALA A 348 12.39 -17.49 6.02
CA ALA A 348 12.84 -18.50 6.95
C ALA A 348 13.33 -17.83 8.24
N ASN A 349 12.72 -18.16 9.36
CA ASN A 349 13.14 -17.74 10.69
C ASN A 349 13.66 -18.95 11.47
N LEU A 350 14.88 -18.85 12.00
CA LEU A 350 15.54 -19.90 12.74
C LEU A 350 16.04 -19.37 14.10
N GLY A 351 15.42 -19.80 15.17
CA GLY A 351 15.87 -19.56 16.54
C GLY A 351 17.07 -20.45 16.86
N LEU A 352 18.27 -19.86 16.94
CA LEU A 352 19.49 -20.57 17.31
C LEU A 352 19.64 -20.71 18.82
N SER A 353 19.23 -19.69 19.57
CA SER A 353 19.20 -19.68 21.03
C SER A 353 18.15 -18.69 21.53
N GLU A 354 17.92 -18.60 22.85
CA GLU A 354 17.01 -17.60 23.46
C GLU A 354 17.35 -16.13 23.13
N ARG A 355 18.54 -15.87 22.62
CA ARG A 355 19.03 -14.51 22.32
C ARG A 355 19.45 -14.31 20.87
N MET A 356 19.37 -15.35 20.03
CA MET A 356 19.87 -15.27 18.67
C MET A 356 18.91 -15.93 17.69
N ASP A 357 18.42 -15.12 16.75
CA ASP A 357 17.59 -15.53 15.63
C ASP A 357 18.26 -15.20 14.32
N LEU A 358 18.11 -16.07 13.33
CA LEU A 358 18.48 -15.84 11.95
C LEU A 358 17.20 -15.73 11.10
N THR A 359 17.15 -14.71 10.27
CA THR A 359 16.10 -14.53 9.26
C THR A 359 16.71 -14.49 7.88
N SER A 360 16.19 -15.29 6.97
CA SER A 360 16.48 -15.23 5.54
C SER A 360 15.23 -14.93 4.77
N ILE A 361 15.29 -13.93 3.87
CA ILE A 361 14.15 -13.53 3.02
C ILE A 361 14.65 -13.53 1.59
N THR A 362 14.03 -14.37 0.75
CA THR A 362 14.28 -14.43 -0.69
C THR A 362 13.00 -14.05 -1.40
N SER A 363 13.05 -13.14 -2.37
CA SER A 363 11.90 -12.91 -3.25
C SER A 363 12.32 -12.83 -4.72
N TYR A 364 11.43 -13.25 -5.60
CA TYR A 364 11.54 -13.13 -7.04
C TYR A 364 10.22 -12.64 -7.60
N SER A 365 10.28 -11.72 -8.54
CA SER A 365 9.10 -11.27 -9.29
C SER A 365 9.45 -11.04 -10.75
N GLU A 366 8.49 -11.31 -11.62
CA GLU A 366 8.50 -10.97 -13.03
C GLU A 366 7.18 -10.28 -13.35
N THR A 367 7.26 -9.13 -14.02
CA THR A 367 6.10 -8.31 -14.35
C THR A 367 6.19 -7.79 -15.76
N ASP A 368 5.15 -8.06 -16.55
CA ASP A 368 4.89 -7.42 -17.83
C ASP A 368 3.89 -6.28 -17.63
N LEU A 369 4.19 -5.13 -18.18
CA LEU A 369 3.34 -3.94 -18.18
C LEU A 369 3.11 -3.50 -19.61
N VAL A 370 1.87 -3.11 -19.93
CA VAL A 370 1.55 -2.40 -21.17
C VAL A 370 0.76 -1.15 -20.81
N HIS A 371 1.21 -0.01 -21.30
CA HIS A 371 0.45 1.24 -21.23
C HIS A 371 0.41 1.85 -22.61
N SER A 372 -0.77 1.86 -23.22
CA SER A 372 -0.98 2.44 -24.54
C SER A 372 -2.20 3.35 -24.54
N TYR A 373 -2.16 4.37 -25.34
CA TYR A 373 -3.21 5.38 -25.40
C TYR A 373 -3.25 6.08 -26.76
N ASP A 374 -4.44 6.54 -27.09
CA ASP A 374 -4.70 7.51 -28.14
C ASP A 374 -4.23 8.88 -27.64
N GLY A 375 -3.26 9.49 -28.31
CA GLY A 375 -2.57 10.67 -27.81
C GLY A 375 -3.23 11.99 -28.22
N ASP A 376 -4.04 12.00 -29.26
CA ASP A 376 -4.87 13.14 -29.68
C ASP A 376 -6.30 13.07 -29.15
N TRP A 377 -6.67 11.94 -28.51
CA TRP A 377 -7.92 11.66 -27.80
C TRP A 377 -9.19 11.71 -28.66
N ALA A 378 -9.08 11.73 -29.99
CA ALA A 378 -10.20 11.83 -30.91
C ALA A 378 -9.88 11.21 -32.29
N ASP A 379 -10.69 11.56 -33.29
CA ASP A 379 -10.47 11.23 -34.68
C ASP A 379 -10.52 12.49 -35.55
N ASP A 380 -10.10 12.38 -36.81
CA ASP A 380 -10.14 13.50 -37.76
C ASP A 380 -11.55 14.09 -37.94
N THR A 381 -12.62 13.27 -37.78
CA THR A 381 -14.01 13.74 -37.84
C THR A 381 -14.34 14.69 -36.69
N TYR A 382 -13.86 14.34 -35.47
CA TYR A 382 -14.01 15.22 -34.33
C TYR A 382 -13.28 16.54 -34.53
N TRP A 383 -12.03 16.49 -34.96
CA TRP A 383 -11.18 17.68 -35.17
C TRP A 383 -11.73 18.58 -36.28
N TYR A 384 -12.23 17.99 -37.37
CA TYR A 384 -12.91 18.74 -38.44
C TYR A 384 -14.17 19.46 -37.93
N ASN A 385 -15.07 18.72 -37.25
CA ASN A 385 -16.35 19.26 -36.84
C ASN A 385 -16.25 20.32 -35.74
N ASN A 386 -15.30 20.19 -34.83
CA ASN A 386 -15.22 21.04 -33.62
C ASN A 386 -14.14 22.15 -33.75
N HIS A 387 -13.10 21.92 -34.55
CA HIS A 387 -11.95 22.83 -34.66
C HIS A 387 -11.59 23.23 -36.09
N ASN A 388 -12.37 22.80 -37.08
CA ASN A 388 -12.15 23.08 -38.52
C ASN A 388 -10.78 22.58 -39.04
N PHE A 389 -10.21 21.54 -38.40
CA PHE A 389 -9.01 20.89 -38.88
C PHE A 389 -9.38 19.91 -39.99
N ASP A 390 -9.01 20.21 -41.22
CA ASP A 390 -9.32 19.41 -42.41
C ASP A 390 -8.06 18.70 -42.91
N PRO A 391 -7.95 17.37 -42.74
CA PRO A 391 -6.78 16.61 -43.19
C PRO A 391 -6.47 16.77 -44.68
N GLU A 392 -7.49 17.02 -45.54
CA GLU A 392 -7.29 17.23 -46.97
C GLU A 392 -6.65 18.60 -47.24
N VAL A 393 -6.97 19.61 -46.45
CA VAL A 393 -6.42 20.96 -46.53
C VAL A 393 -5.03 21.03 -45.90
N GLU A 394 -4.88 20.46 -44.74
CA GLU A 394 -3.61 20.43 -43.97
C GLU A 394 -2.57 19.48 -44.58
N GLY A 395 -3.03 18.47 -45.34
CA GLY A 395 -2.17 17.47 -46.00
C GLY A 395 -1.70 16.35 -45.08
N TRP A 396 -2.27 16.24 -43.87
CA TRP A 396 -1.96 15.20 -42.91
C TRP A 396 -3.14 14.96 -41.93
N SER A 397 -3.24 13.73 -41.40
CA SER A 397 -4.21 13.34 -40.39
C SER A 397 -3.63 13.51 -38.99
N TYR A 398 -4.40 14.12 -38.08
CA TYR A 398 -3.99 14.29 -36.71
C TYR A 398 -4.29 13.02 -35.92
N GLU A 399 -3.47 12.01 -36.14
CA GLU A 399 -3.52 10.75 -35.40
C GLU A 399 -2.23 10.54 -34.61
N PHE A 400 -2.38 10.32 -33.31
CA PHE A 400 -1.28 10.06 -32.41
C PHE A 400 -1.62 8.86 -31.50
N PHE A 401 -0.83 7.80 -31.60
CA PHE A 401 -0.91 6.64 -30.70
C PHE A 401 0.45 6.37 -30.09
N ASP A 402 0.47 6.07 -28.79
CA ASP A 402 1.68 5.71 -28.05
C ASP A 402 1.46 4.40 -27.27
N SER A 403 2.48 3.56 -27.26
CA SER A 403 2.53 2.30 -26.53
C SER A 403 3.86 2.14 -25.83
N ASN A 404 3.82 1.85 -24.54
CA ASN A 404 4.98 1.54 -23.73
C ASN A 404 4.82 0.17 -23.12
N GLU A 405 5.73 -0.75 -23.46
CA GLU A 405 5.79 -2.11 -22.97
C GLU A 405 7.02 -2.29 -22.09
N LYS A 406 6.82 -2.71 -20.83
CA LYS A 406 7.90 -2.95 -19.88
C LYS A 406 7.89 -4.40 -19.43
N ASN A 407 9.06 -5.02 -19.43
CA ASN A 407 9.31 -6.28 -18.76
C ASN A 407 10.31 -6.04 -17.63
N ARG A 408 9.88 -6.35 -16.39
CA ARG A 408 10.70 -6.17 -15.18
C ARG A 408 10.86 -7.50 -14.46
N SER A 409 12.10 -7.89 -14.17
CA SER A 409 12.42 -8.98 -13.25
C SER A 409 13.22 -8.47 -12.06
N SER A 410 12.93 -8.99 -10.87
CA SER A 410 13.61 -8.61 -9.62
C SER A 410 13.85 -9.82 -8.75
N LEU A 411 15.09 -10.01 -8.34
CA LEU A 411 15.53 -11.00 -7.35
C LEU A 411 16.09 -10.27 -6.14
N THR A 412 15.60 -10.60 -4.94
CA THR A 412 16.14 -10.06 -3.68
C THR A 412 16.55 -11.18 -2.74
N GLN A 413 17.60 -10.93 -1.96
CA GLN A 413 18.04 -11.78 -0.87
C GLN A 413 18.43 -10.93 0.32
N GLU A 414 17.85 -11.21 1.47
CA GLU A 414 18.23 -10.62 2.75
C GLU A 414 18.64 -11.72 3.73
N LEU A 415 19.72 -11.47 4.46
CA LEU A 415 20.15 -12.29 5.59
C LEU A 415 20.31 -11.39 6.81
N ARG A 416 19.67 -11.75 7.91
CA ARG A 416 19.60 -10.96 9.14
C ARG A 416 19.88 -11.83 10.35
N ALA A 417 20.75 -11.36 11.24
CA ALA A 417 20.96 -11.94 12.56
C ALA A 417 20.47 -10.95 13.64
N SER A 418 19.58 -11.39 14.50
CA SER A 418 19.12 -10.67 15.69
C SER A 418 19.79 -11.27 16.91
N ILE A 419 20.55 -10.46 17.68
CA ILE A 419 21.33 -10.89 18.85
C ILE A 419 20.97 -9.99 20.03
N GLY A 420 19.96 -10.36 20.80
CA GLY A 420 19.41 -9.51 21.82
C GLY A 420 18.88 -8.18 21.23
N SER A 421 19.44 -7.05 21.67
CA SER A 421 19.07 -5.73 21.18
C SER A 421 19.81 -5.30 19.90
N PHE A 422 20.67 -6.14 19.35
CA PHE A 422 21.49 -5.84 18.16
C PHE A 422 21.00 -6.65 16.95
N ILE A 423 20.84 -5.98 15.82
CA ILE A 423 20.49 -6.59 14.55
C ILE A 423 21.56 -6.20 13.53
N ILE A 424 22.04 -7.18 12.76
CA ILE A 424 22.96 -6.97 11.66
C ILE A 424 22.46 -7.75 10.45
N GLY A 425 22.61 -7.19 9.27
CA GLY A 425 22.18 -7.88 8.06
C GLY A 425 22.86 -7.40 6.80
N GLY A 426 22.67 -8.21 5.76
CA GLY A 426 23.09 -7.94 4.40
C GLY A 426 21.92 -8.10 3.44
N TYR A 427 21.89 -7.27 2.41
CA TYR A 427 20.85 -7.25 1.39
C TYR A 427 21.48 -7.21 0.00
N TYR A 428 20.93 -8.01 -0.89
CA TYR A 428 21.24 -8.02 -2.31
C TYR A 428 19.97 -7.90 -3.13
N LYS A 429 20.03 -7.11 -4.22
CA LYS A 429 18.95 -7.03 -5.22
C LYS A 429 19.58 -6.98 -6.61
N HIS A 430 19.04 -7.80 -7.51
CA HIS A 430 19.26 -7.69 -8.94
C HIS A 430 17.91 -7.38 -9.61
N LEU A 431 17.82 -6.24 -10.28
CA LEU A 431 16.63 -5.84 -11.02
C LEU A 431 17.04 -5.55 -12.47
N LYS A 432 16.29 -6.14 -13.39
CA LYS A 432 16.40 -5.84 -14.81
C LYS A 432 15.05 -5.35 -15.31
N GLU A 433 15.06 -4.22 -16.01
CA GLU A 433 13.88 -3.70 -16.71
C GLU A 433 14.22 -3.43 -18.16
N GLN A 434 13.44 -4.00 -19.05
CA GLN A 434 13.43 -3.67 -20.45
C GLN A 434 12.18 -2.81 -20.71
N ASP A 435 12.37 -1.69 -21.38
CA ASP A 435 11.36 -0.70 -21.70
C ASP A 435 11.35 -0.48 -23.19
N ASN A 436 10.24 -0.80 -23.87
CA ASN A 436 10.04 -0.62 -25.28
C ASN A 436 8.92 0.40 -25.48
N ALA A 437 9.22 1.51 -26.11
CA ALA A 437 8.24 2.50 -26.50
C ALA A 437 8.10 2.47 -28.03
N SER A 438 6.87 2.47 -28.50
CA SER A 438 6.54 2.60 -29.93
C SER A 438 5.35 3.52 -30.07
N GLY A 439 5.36 4.30 -31.15
CA GLY A 439 4.27 5.23 -31.41
C GLY A 439 4.23 5.64 -32.87
N TYR A 440 3.14 6.24 -33.30
CA TYR A 440 3.03 6.88 -34.59
C TYR A 440 2.32 8.23 -34.43
N LEU A 441 2.65 9.13 -35.36
CA LEU A 441 2.09 10.45 -35.47
C LEU A 441 1.79 10.73 -36.92
N PHE A 442 0.74 11.55 -37.19
CA PHE A 442 0.42 12.05 -38.50
C PHE A 442 0.36 10.96 -39.58
N SER A 443 -0.37 9.86 -39.25
CA SER A 443 -0.65 8.77 -40.21
C SER A 443 0.56 7.98 -40.73
N GLY A 444 1.71 8.00 -40.06
CA GLY A 444 2.79 7.13 -40.52
C GLY A 444 4.21 7.42 -40.06
N LEU A 445 4.41 8.46 -39.27
CA LEU A 445 5.72 8.69 -38.65
C LEU A 445 5.88 7.81 -37.43
N VAL A 446 6.66 6.74 -37.55
CA VAL A 446 6.87 5.76 -36.50
C VAL A 446 8.12 6.11 -35.70
N THR A 447 7.99 6.04 -34.36
CA THR A 447 9.11 6.12 -33.43
C THR A 447 9.23 4.84 -32.64
N GLU A 448 10.44 4.36 -32.41
CA GLU A 448 10.72 3.20 -31.59
C GLU A 448 11.87 3.49 -30.62
N GLY A 449 11.63 3.27 -29.36
CA GLY A 449 12.64 3.38 -28.30
C GLY A 449 12.78 2.09 -27.54
N LYS A 450 14.02 1.67 -27.27
CA LYS A 450 14.31 0.52 -26.43
C LYS A 450 15.35 0.90 -25.40
N GLY A 451 14.98 0.75 -24.12
CA GLY A 451 15.88 0.92 -22.99
C GLY A 451 16.03 -0.37 -22.19
N ILE A 452 17.21 -0.65 -21.71
CA ILE A 452 17.46 -1.76 -20.78
C ILE A 452 18.23 -1.21 -19.59
N TYR A 453 17.65 -1.35 -18.42
CA TYR A 453 18.29 -1.11 -17.12
C TYR A 453 18.65 -2.41 -16.47
N ASP A 454 19.87 -2.50 -15.93
CA ASP A 454 20.37 -3.58 -15.09
C ASP A 454 20.92 -2.96 -13.80
N PHE A 455 20.29 -3.31 -12.67
CA PHE A 455 20.63 -2.82 -11.34
C PHE A 455 21.20 -3.94 -10.50
N ASN A 456 22.33 -3.66 -9.88
CA ASN A 456 22.93 -4.51 -8.85
C ASN A 456 23.08 -3.69 -7.57
N VAL A 457 22.31 -4.04 -6.56
CA VAL A 457 22.30 -3.37 -5.25
C VAL A 457 22.91 -4.31 -4.22
N LEU A 458 23.87 -3.80 -3.47
CA LEU A 458 24.46 -4.50 -2.31
C LEU A 458 24.44 -3.57 -1.10
N ALA A 459 23.91 -4.03 0.03
CA ALA A 459 23.88 -3.24 1.24
C ALA A 459 24.25 -4.05 2.48
N GLY A 460 24.89 -3.37 3.43
CA GLY A 460 25.07 -3.82 4.81
C GLY A 460 24.36 -2.86 5.76
N TYR A 461 23.73 -3.39 6.79
CA TYR A 461 23.01 -2.58 7.76
C TYR A 461 23.11 -3.14 9.17
N ALA A 462 22.89 -2.25 10.15
CA ALA A 462 22.85 -2.61 11.56
C ALA A 462 21.83 -1.76 12.30
N GLN A 463 21.23 -2.34 13.35
CA GLN A 463 20.38 -1.66 14.32
C GLN A 463 20.83 -2.02 15.72
N TYR A 464 20.78 -1.04 16.62
CA TYR A 464 20.99 -1.27 18.03
C TYR A 464 19.97 -0.51 18.86
N ALA A 465 19.34 -1.19 19.81
CA ALA A 465 18.41 -0.61 20.77
C ALA A 465 19.04 -0.65 22.16
N TYR A 466 19.42 0.54 22.69
CA TYR A 466 19.97 0.68 24.04
C TYR A 466 18.86 1.09 25.01
N HIS A 467 18.65 0.30 26.05
CA HIS A 467 17.67 0.56 27.11
C HIS A 467 18.33 1.22 28.31
N PHE A 468 18.05 2.50 28.54
CA PHE A 468 18.49 3.21 29.75
C PHE A 468 17.70 2.75 30.99
N SER A 469 16.42 2.42 30.79
CA SER A 469 15.50 1.90 31.78
C SER A 469 14.38 1.10 31.09
N SER A 470 13.40 0.60 31.84
CA SER A 470 12.20 -0.05 31.29
C SER A 470 11.35 0.87 30.40
N VAL A 471 11.40 2.20 30.66
CA VAL A 471 10.58 3.22 29.96
C VAL A 471 11.36 4.05 28.93
N LEU A 472 12.70 3.99 28.93
CA LEU A 472 13.53 4.90 28.13
C LEU A 472 14.53 4.12 27.28
N ARG A 473 14.49 4.31 25.97
CA ARG A 473 15.41 3.67 25.01
C ARG A 473 15.91 4.62 23.92
N LEU A 474 17.08 4.29 23.40
CA LEU A 474 17.67 4.90 22.21
C LEU A 474 17.80 3.82 21.13
N ILE A 475 17.32 4.11 19.93
CA ILE A 475 17.41 3.21 18.78
C ILE A 475 18.28 3.89 17.73
N GLY A 476 19.28 3.16 17.22
CA GLY A 476 20.13 3.60 16.11
C GLY A 476 20.06 2.60 14.97
N ASN A 477 19.80 3.07 13.74
CA ASN A 477 19.85 2.31 12.52
C ASN A 477 20.89 2.92 11.58
N PHE A 478 21.63 2.08 10.88
CA PHE A 478 22.62 2.46 9.90
C PHE A 478 22.57 1.49 8.72
N ARG A 479 22.61 2.03 7.49
CA ARG A 479 22.71 1.25 6.25
C ARG A 479 23.63 1.95 5.27
N TYR A 480 24.61 1.21 4.76
CA TYR A 480 25.39 1.63 3.60
C TYR A 480 25.05 0.73 2.42
N GLU A 481 24.83 1.36 1.27
CA GLU A 481 24.36 0.70 0.07
C GLU A 481 25.15 1.17 -1.16
N THR A 482 25.54 0.24 -2.00
CA THR A 482 26.04 0.53 -3.34
C THR A 482 25.01 0.09 -4.38
N ASN A 483 24.78 0.93 -5.36
CA ASN A 483 23.88 0.66 -6.47
C ASN A 483 24.65 0.88 -7.79
N LYS A 484 24.89 -0.22 -8.51
CA LYS A 484 25.47 -0.20 -9.85
C LYS A 484 24.34 -0.26 -10.88
N ILE A 485 24.32 0.68 -11.82
CA ILE A 485 23.30 0.87 -12.85
C ILE A 485 23.99 0.80 -14.21
N ILE A 486 23.62 -0.19 -15.02
CA ILE A 486 24.01 -0.26 -16.43
C ILE A 486 22.75 0.05 -17.24
N TYR A 487 22.84 1.06 -18.10
CA TYR A 487 21.80 1.41 -19.05
C TYR A 487 22.31 1.26 -20.47
N THR A 488 21.51 0.63 -21.34
CA THR A 488 21.71 0.60 -22.79
C THR A 488 20.44 1.04 -23.46
N GLY A 489 20.55 1.91 -24.47
CA GLY A 489 19.41 2.44 -25.20
C GLY A 489 19.65 2.48 -26.72
N THR A 490 18.57 2.21 -27.47
CA THR A 490 18.51 2.39 -28.91
C THR A 490 17.24 3.18 -29.24
N TYR A 491 17.28 4.01 -30.26
CA TYR A 491 16.15 4.81 -30.65
C TYR A 491 16.11 4.98 -32.18
N LEU A 492 14.94 4.76 -32.77
CA LEU A 492 14.61 5.06 -34.14
C LEU A 492 13.67 6.28 -34.12
N GLY A 493 14.13 7.41 -34.64
CA GLY A 493 13.29 8.60 -34.87
C GLY A 493 12.65 8.56 -36.25
N TYR A 494 11.89 9.59 -36.56
CA TYR A 494 11.10 9.70 -37.80
C TYR A 494 11.93 9.51 -39.07
N ASP A 495 13.18 9.99 -39.09
CA ASP A 495 14.02 10.01 -40.29
C ASP A 495 15.27 9.12 -40.18
N ALA A 496 15.70 8.80 -38.99
CA ALA A 496 16.94 8.03 -38.78
C ALA A 496 17.06 7.40 -37.38
N ALA A 497 17.78 6.29 -37.31
CA ALA A 497 18.23 5.71 -36.07
C ALA A 497 19.29 6.60 -35.40
N LEU A 498 19.12 6.89 -34.12
CA LEU A 498 20.16 7.53 -33.32
C LEU A 498 21.22 6.49 -32.89
N PRO A 499 22.49 6.92 -32.67
CA PRO A 499 23.53 6.03 -32.17
C PRO A 499 23.12 5.36 -30.88
N PRO A 500 23.36 4.04 -30.68
CA PRO A 500 23.15 3.37 -29.43
C PRO A 500 23.96 4.02 -28.31
N VAL A 501 23.35 4.09 -27.10
CA VAL A 501 24.02 4.67 -25.92
C VAL A 501 24.22 3.62 -24.85
N LYS A 502 25.29 3.79 -24.06
CA LYS A 502 25.57 2.97 -22.89
C LYS A 502 26.11 3.83 -21.76
N PHE A 503 25.55 3.65 -20.58
CA PHE A 503 26.01 4.27 -19.34
C PHE A 503 26.29 3.19 -18.31
N ASP A 504 27.33 3.39 -17.50
CA ASP A 504 27.69 2.57 -16.34
C ASP A 504 27.91 3.52 -15.17
N LEU A 505 27.01 3.50 -14.20
CA LEU A 505 27.00 4.38 -13.04
C LEU A 505 27.07 3.56 -11.77
N GLU A 506 27.76 4.09 -10.77
CA GLU A 506 27.80 3.51 -9.43
C GLU A 506 27.58 4.60 -8.38
N HIS A 507 26.67 4.36 -7.46
CA HIS A 507 26.33 5.28 -6.38
C HIS A 507 26.47 4.60 -5.03
N GLY A 508 27.29 5.19 -4.13
CA GLY A 508 27.32 4.84 -2.72
C GLY A 508 26.37 5.74 -1.93
N MET A 509 25.49 5.17 -1.12
CA MET A 509 24.46 5.91 -0.39
C MET A 509 24.42 5.48 1.06
N LEU A 510 24.16 6.47 1.95
CA LEU A 510 24.11 6.27 3.38
C LEU A 510 22.74 6.65 3.93
N GLY A 511 22.07 5.68 4.55
CA GLY A 511 20.86 5.87 5.33
C GLY A 511 21.14 5.66 6.82
N PHE A 512 20.53 6.50 7.65
CA PHE A 512 20.58 6.31 9.09
C PHE A 512 19.33 6.85 9.77
N LYS A 513 19.05 6.34 10.96
CA LYS A 513 18.02 6.84 11.85
C LYS A 513 18.49 6.73 13.29
N GLY A 514 18.32 7.80 14.05
CA GLY A 514 18.45 7.81 15.51
C GLY A 514 17.11 8.17 16.11
N ALA A 515 16.63 7.43 17.09
CA ALA A 515 15.38 7.73 17.77
C ALA A 515 15.50 7.55 19.27
N PHE A 516 15.10 8.57 20.01
CA PHE A 516 14.95 8.55 21.46
C PHE A 516 13.48 8.35 21.79
N GLN A 517 13.16 7.36 22.60
CA GLN A 517 11.79 7.01 22.93
C GLN A 517 11.61 6.85 24.43
N TYR A 518 10.55 7.47 24.95
CA TYR A 518 10.02 7.29 26.29
C TYR A 518 8.65 6.62 26.20
N GLN A 519 8.44 5.57 26.95
CA GLN A 519 7.17 4.86 27.03
C GLN A 519 6.84 4.62 28.51
N ASP A 520 5.71 5.10 28.99
CA ASP A 520 5.22 4.84 30.33
C ASP A 520 4.39 3.55 30.43
N ASP A 521 4.05 3.16 31.65
CA ASP A 521 3.25 1.94 31.92
C ASP A 521 1.76 2.08 31.52
N ASN A 522 1.34 3.31 31.12
CA ASN A 522 -0.03 3.62 30.71
C ASN A 522 -0.21 3.62 29.19
N PHE A 523 0.62 2.85 28.46
CA PHE A 523 0.58 2.75 27.01
C PHE A 523 0.73 4.10 26.29
N THR A 524 1.39 5.07 26.92
CA THR A 524 1.72 6.34 26.33
C THR A 524 3.18 6.33 25.89
N SER A 525 3.43 6.71 24.66
CA SER A 525 4.78 6.75 24.08
C SER A 525 5.05 8.12 23.45
N TYR A 526 6.24 8.64 23.71
CA TYR A 526 6.80 9.84 23.07
C TYR A 526 8.09 9.45 22.37
N TYR A 527 8.33 10.02 21.21
CA TYR A 527 9.59 9.83 20.52
C TYR A 527 10.07 11.11 19.84
N LEU A 528 11.38 11.21 19.72
CA LEU A 528 12.07 12.18 18.89
C LEU A 528 13.02 11.41 17.99
N SER A 529 12.94 11.57 16.68
CA SER A 529 13.81 10.90 15.74
C SER A 529 14.43 11.85 14.74
N PHE A 530 15.65 11.50 14.31
CA PHE A 530 16.33 12.08 13.17
C PHE A 530 16.67 10.96 12.17
N ALA A 531 16.30 11.15 10.92
CA ALA A 531 16.53 10.16 9.87
C ALA A 531 17.06 10.79 8.60
N GLN A 532 17.95 10.08 7.91
CA GLN A 532 18.35 10.36 6.53
C GLN A 532 17.92 9.21 5.64
N GLY A 533 17.11 9.53 4.65
CA GLY A 533 16.75 8.66 3.54
C GLY A 533 17.45 9.08 2.25
N TYR A 534 17.44 8.19 1.26
CA TYR A 534 18.03 8.43 -0.04
C TYR A 534 17.23 7.74 -1.15
N LYS A 535 17.34 8.30 -2.34
CA LYS A 535 16.89 7.72 -3.60
C LYS A 535 18.06 7.69 -4.57
N SER A 536 18.27 6.58 -5.27
CA SER A 536 19.38 6.43 -6.20
C SER A 536 19.29 7.44 -7.35
N GLY A 537 20.42 7.82 -7.91
CA GLY A 537 20.50 8.47 -9.19
C GLY A 537 20.16 7.54 -10.34
N GLY A 538 20.32 8.00 -11.55
CA GLY A 538 20.02 7.23 -12.75
C GLY A 538 20.40 7.91 -14.04
N VAL A 539 19.86 7.39 -15.13
CA VAL A 539 20.05 7.89 -16.50
C VAL A 539 18.68 8.10 -17.12
N ASN A 540 18.45 9.28 -17.69
CA ASN A 540 17.26 9.54 -18.50
C ASN A 540 17.32 8.75 -19.81
N GLN A 541 16.25 8.09 -20.18
CA GLN A 541 16.11 7.38 -21.45
C GLN A 541 15.95 8.35 -22.63
N GLN A 542 15.50 9.60 -22.38
CA GLN A 542 15.15 10.59 -23.39
C GLN A 542 16.28 10.74 -24.43
N PRO A 543 16.05 10.31 -25.69
CA PRO A 543 17.10 10.24 -26.70
C PRO A 543 17.61 11.61 -27.17
N PHE A 544 16.77 12.63 -27.04
CA PHE A 544 17.11 13.99 -27.50
C PHE A 544 17.84 14.85 -26.49
N LEU A 545 17.93 14.38 -25.24
CA LEU A 545 18.80 15.01 -24.26
C LEU A 545 20.26 14.82 -24.66
N ALA A 546 21.05 15.90 -24.56
CA ALA A 546 22.50 15.79 -24.72
C ALA A 546 23.06 14.73 -23.75
N GLU A 547 23.97 13.89 -24.20
CA GLU A 547 24.47 12.74 -23.44
C GLU A 547 24.95 13.11 -22.04
N LYS A 548 25.64 14.26 -21.88
CA LYS A 548 26.09 14.80 -20.59
C LYS A 548 24.96 15.16 -19.61
N ASN A 549 23.74 15.36 -20.09
CA ASN A 549 22.56 15.75 -19.30
C ASN A 549 21.64 14.56 -18.97
N ARG A 550 21.93 13.36 -19.49
CA ARG A 550 21.15 12.17 -19.20
C ARG A 550 21.37 11.60 -17.79
N PRO A 551 22.61 11.53 -17.25
CA PRO A 551 22.81 11.09 -15.87
C PRO A 551 22.30 12.12 -14.86
N PHE A 552 21.68 11.64 -13.77
CA PHE A 552 21.28 12.47 -12.62
C PHE A 552 21.73 11.81 -11.32
N ARG A 553 21.91 12.64 -10.29
CA ARG A 553 22.52 12.27 -9.01
C ARG A 553 21.50 11.70 -8.03
N PRO A 554 21.96 10.93 -7.01
CA PRO A 554 21.14 10.55 -5.88
C PRO A 554 20.55 11.75 -5.16
N GLU A 555 19.31 11.59 -4.68
CA GLU A 555 18.63 12.53 -3.82
C GLU A 555 18.68 12.05 -2.38
N TYR A 556 18.74 13.00 -1.44
CA TYR A 556 18.71 12.74 0.00
C TYR A 556 17.62 13.55 0.68
N ILE A 557 16.98 12.96 1.68
CA ILE A 557 16.06 13.65 2.59
C ILE A 557 16.56 13.50 4.02
N GLN A 558 16.64 14.60 4.77
CA GLN A 558 16.87 14.63 6.21
C GLN A 558 15.59 15.05 6.89
N ASN A 559 15.14 14.29 7.88
CA ASN A 559 13.87 14.49 8.56
C ASN A 559 14.06 14.46 10.08
N VAL A 560 13.51 15.44 10.77
CA VAL A 560 13.30 15.43 12.22
C VAL A 560 11.83 15.21 12.49
N GLU A 561 11.51 14.30 13.39
CA GLU A 561 10.14 13.94 13.70
C GLU A 561 9.97 13.77 15.20
N MET A 562 8.91 14.36 15.74
CA MET A 562 8.46 14.19 17.11
C MET A 562 7.05 13.59 17.10
N GLY A 563 6.85 12.55 17.86
CA GLY A 563 5.55 11.86 17.92
C GLY A 563 5.09 11.56 19.34
N PHE A 564 3.77 11.52 19.45
CA PHE A 564 3.03 11.11 20.62
C PHE A 564 2.08 9.98 20.23
N LYS A 565 2.02 8.93 21.01
CA LYS A 565 1.08 7.81 20.83
C LYS A 565 0.48 7.44 22.18
N LYS A 566 -0.83 7.39 22.22
CA LYS A 566 -1.56 6.91 23.39
C LYS A 566 -2.58 5.87 22.96
N MET A 567 -2.62 4.76 23.66
CA MET A 567 -3.54 3.66 23.39
C MET A 567 -4.20 3.24 24.70
N MET A 568 -5.51 3.19 24.69
CA MET A 568 -6.36 2.75 25.79
C MET A 568 -7.36 1.73 25.24
N ASP A 569 -8.07 1.04 26.10
CA ASP A 569 -9.03 0.01 25.70
C ASP A 569 -10.12 0.51 24.74
N ASN A 570 -10.45 1.79 24.82
CA ASN A 570 -11.52 2.39 24.04
C ASN A 570 -11.08 3.52 23.10
N TYR A 571 -9.82 3.96 23.12
CA TYR A 571 -9.34 4.95 22.16
C TYR A 571 -7.84 4.82 21.87
N SER A 572 -7.45 5.28 20.70
CA SER A 572 -6.07 5.41 20.25
C SER A 572 -5.85 6.77 19.62
N ASP A 573 -4.83 7.48 20.09
CA ASP A 573 -4.36 8.75 19.52
C ASP A 573 -2.92 8.64 19.05
N ARG A 574 -2.65 9.10 17.84
CA ARG A 574 -1.29 9.21 17.29
C ARG A 574 -1.13 10.57 16.67
N LEU A 575 -0.20 11.35 17.21
CA LEU A 575 0.12 12.68 16.72
C LEU A 575 1.61 12.75 16.36
N THR A 576 1.93 13.24 15.18
CA THR A 576 3.29 13.40 14.70
C THR A 576 3.48 14.78 14.11
N VAL A 577 4.57 15.46 14.47
CA VAL A 577 5.04 16.71 13.86
C VAL A 577 6.39 16.42 13.21
N PHE A 578 6.61 16.91 12.01
CA PHE A 578 7.82 16.64 11.25
C PHE A 578 8.28 17.86 10.46
N ILE A 579 9.59 17.90 10.22
CA ILE A 579 10.24 18.85 9.31
C ILE A 579 11.36 18.13 8.56
N GLY A 580 11.46 18.37 7.26
CA GLY A 580 12.44 17.72 6.41
C GLY A 580 13.06 18.69 5.39
N ASN A 581 14.27 18.35 4.99
CA ASN A 581 15.02 19.05 3.94
C ASN A 581 15.49 18.03 2.89
N ARG A 582 15.23 18.33 1.63
CA ARG A 582 15.65 17.52 0.46
C ARG A 582 16.88 18.16 -0.18
N ARG A 583 17.87 17.35 -0.56
CA ARG A 583 19.09 17.77 -1.25
C ARG A 583 19.23 17.05 -2.56
N ASN A 584 19.68 17.74 -3.60
CA ASN A 584 19.70 17.23 -4.98
C ASN A 584 18.32 16.67 -5.38
N GLN A 585 17.26 17.39 -5.03
CA GLN A 585 15.89 16.93 -5.27
C GLN A 585 15.72 16.56 -6.73
N GLN A 586 15.24 15.35 -6.98
CA GLN A 586 14.87 14.87 -8.31
C GLN A 586 13.47 15.41 -8.63
N VAL A 587 13.35 16.13 -9.73
CA VAL A 587 12.08 16.65 -10.25
C VAL A 587 11.84 16.09 -11.63
N SER A 588 10.61 15.64 -11.89
CA SER A 588 10.17 15.26 -13.22
C SER A 588 9.77 16.51 -14.00
N VAL A 589 10.46 16.75 -15.09
CA VAL A 589 10.22 17.86 -16.02
C VAL A 589 9.48 17.32 -17.21
N SER A 590 8.39 17.99 -17.57
CA SER A 590 7.70 17.82 -18.84
C SER A 590 7.87 19.12 -19.63
N SER A 591 8.39 19.04 -20.83
CA SER A 591 8.76 20.22 -21.60
C SER A 591 8.54 19.99 -23.08
N GLN A 592 7.82 20.90 -23.73
CA GLN A 592 7.74 21.00 -25.16
C GLN A 592 9.02 21.70 -25.66
N GLN A 593 9.76 21.05 -26.56
CA GLN A 593 11.05 21.55 -27.02
C GLN A 593 10.92 22.55 -28.17
N VAL A 594 9.86 22.42 -28.97
CA VAL A 594 9.52 23.31 -30.08
C VAL A 594 8.11 23.80 -29.87
N LEU A 595 7.93 25.09 -29.68
CA LEU A 595 6.60 25.68 -29.46
C LEU A 595 5.69 25.40 -30.66
N GLY A 596 4.49 24.90 -30.41
CA GLY A 596 3.52 24.53 -31.45
C GLY A 596 3.77 23.16 -32.11
N ASP A 597 4.78 22.40 -31.66
CA ASP A 597 5.02 21.02 -32.08
C ASP A 597 4.75 20.04 -30.94
N PRO A 598 3.58 19.38 -30.89
CA PRO A 598 3.25 18.41 -29.84
C PRO A 598 4.22 17.22 -29.80
N ASN A 599 4.91 16.90 -30.87
CA ASN A 599 5.88 15.81 -30.96
C ASN A 599 7.17 16.10 -30.22
N SER A 600 7.44 17.36 -29.94
CA SER A 600 8.64 17.78 -29.22
C SER A 600 8.48 17.73 -27.70
N PHE A 601 7.45 17.11 -27.19
CA PHE A 601 7.19 17.03 -25.76
C PHE A 601 8.05 15.93 -25.10
N TYR A 602 8.91 16.33 -24.15
CA TYR A 602 9.85 15.42 -23.49
C TYR A 602 9.58 15.32 -21.99
N TYR A 603 9.76 14.09 -21.48
CA TYR A 603 9.81 13.80 -20.06
C TYR A 603 11.24 13.43 -19.67
N PHE A 604 11.75 14.03 -18.61
CA PHE A 604 13.05 13.67 -18.05
C PHE A 604 13.16 14.08 -16.57
N THR A 605 14.10 13.47 -15.88
CA THR A 605 14.43 13.79 -14.48
C THR A 605 15.62 14.73 -14.43
N SER A 606 15.49 15.79 -13.64
CA SER A 606 16.58 16.74 -13.35
C SER A 606 16.78 16.85 -11.83
N ASN A 607 17.99 17.20 -11.40
CA ASN A 607 18.25 17.57 -10.00
C ASN A 607 18.10 19.07 -9.80
N THR A 608 17.27 19.47 -8.84
CA THR A 608 17.26 20.83 -8.29
C THR A 608 18.24 20.98 -7.13
N GLY A 609 18.40 22.19 -6.59
CA GLY A 609 19.21 22.44 -5.41
C GLY A 609 18.68 21.74 -4.18
N SER A 610 17.51 22.15 -3.72
CA SER A 610 16.87 21.65 -2.51
C SER A 610 15.34 21.76 -2.54
N GLY A 611 14.70 21.18 -1.52
CA GLY A 611 13.28 21.32 -1.22
C GLY A 611 13.06 21.16 0.28
N GLN A 612 11.96 21.70 0.76
CA GLN A 612 11.59 21.65 2.17
C GLN A 612 10.20 21.07 2.33
N LEU A 613 9.97 20.43 3.46
CA LEU A 613 8.66 19.93 3.86
C LEU A 613 8.52 20.01 5.39
N GLY A 614 7.31 20.23 5.85
CA GLY A 614 6.97 20.20 7.26
C GLY A 614 5.48 20.05 7.46
N GLY A 615 5.07 19.51 8.59
CA GLY A 615 3.66 19.30 8.80
C GLY A 615 3.30 18.55 10.06
N LEU A 616 2.03 18.17 10.11
CA LEU A 616 1.40 17.46 11.22
C LEU A 616 0.56 16.31 10.68
N GLU A 617 0.53 15.21 11.40
CA GLU A 617 -0.29 14.04 11.16
C GLU A 617 -0.96 13.61 12.45
N TRP A 618 -2.27 13.42 12.41
CA TRP A 618 -3.06 12.95 13.53
C TRP A 618 -3.99 11.83 13.07
N ASP A 619 -3.97 10.72 13.80
CA ASP A 619 -4.88 9.60 13.65
C ASP A 619 -5.57 9.37 15.00
N HIS A 620 -6.89 9.26 15.00
CA HIS A 620 -7.74 9.03 16.17
C HIS A 620 -8.72 7.89 15.91
N ASP A 621 -8.89 7.04 16.90
CA ASP A 621 -9.84 5.93 16.90
C ASP A 621 -10.47 5.84 18.29
N HIS A 622 -11.80 5.89 18.37
CA HIS A 622 -12.52 5.94 19.63
C HIS A 622 -13.79 5.09 19.60
N VAL A 623 -13.83 4.11 20.46
CA VAL A 623 -15.03 3.34 20.79
C VAL A 623 -15.79 4.07 21.89
N ILE A 624 -16.82 4.82 21.52
CA ILE A 624 -17.63 5.61 22.46
C ILE A 624 -18.51 4.70 23.31
N THR A 625 -19.12 3.71 22.67
CA THR A 625 -19.92 2.65 23.31
C THR A 625 -19.64 1.34 22.59
N SER A 626 -20.11 0.20 23.11
CA SER A 626 -20.05 -1.09 22.39
C SER A 626 -20.63 -1.05 20.97
N ASN A 627 -21.51 -0.09 20.71
CA ASN A 627 -22.23 0.04 19.44
C ASN A 627 -21.71 1.15 18.52
N ILE A 628 -20.88 2.07 19.03
CA ILE A 628 -20.47 3.28 18.30
C ILE A 628 -18.95 3.43 18.33
N ARG A 629 -18.34 3.50 17.16
CA ARG A 629 -16.92 3.81 16.96
C ARG A 629 -16.79 5.05 16.06
N LEU A 630 -15.87 5.95 16.41
CA LEU A 630 -15.47 7.08 15.60
C LEU A 630 -14.02 6.89 15.17
N THR A 631 -13.74 7.22 13.92
CA THR A 631 -12.37 7.31 13.39
C THR A 631 -12.14 8.68 12.80
N ALA A 632 -10.96 9.25 12.97
CA ALA A 632 -10.61 10.51 12.33
C ALA A 632 -9.13 10.52 11.94
N SER A 633 -8.82 11.17 10.84
CA SER A 633 -7.46 11.48 10.46
C SER A 633 -7.32 12.91 9.96
N LEU A 634 -6.18 13.54 10.23
CA LEU A 634 -5.87 14.89 9.79
C LEU A 634 -4.39 14.98 9.39
N GLY A 635 -4.12 15.47 8.19
CA GLY A 635 -2.80 15.80 7.71
C GLY A 635 -2.70 17.27 7.32
N TYR A 636 -1.77 17.98 7.90
CA TYR A 636 -1.35 19.30 7.43
C TYR A 636 0.05 19.19 6.84
N LEU A 637 0.26 19.73 5.65
CA LEU A 637 1.52 19.63 4.92
C LEU A 637 1.86 20.97 4.28
N ASP A 638 3.03 21.47 4.59
CA ASP A 638 3.64 22.61 3.91
C ASP A 638 4.92 22.14 3.21
N THR A 639 5.00 22.35 1.91
CA THR A 639 6.14 21.95 1.08
C THR A 639 6.62 23.11 0.24
N LYS A 640 7.91 23.11 -0.05
CA LYS A 640 8.50 24.06 -0.98
C LYS A 640 9.52 23.36 -1.88
N VAL A 641 9.33 23.45 -3.18
CA VAL A 641 10.33 23.16 -4.19
C VAL A 641 11.04 24.47 -4.52
N GLU A 642 12.37 24.50 -4.41
CA GLU A 642 13.13 25.69 -4.80
C GLU A 642 13.05 25.93 -6.30
N GLU A 643 13.32 27.17 -6.71
CA GLU A 643 13.38 27.52 -8.12
C GLU A 643 14.45 26.70 -8.84
N PHE A 644 14.10 26.17 -10.00
CA PHE A 644 15.01 25.45 -10.87
C PHE A 644 14.79 25.84 -12.33
N SER A 645 15.86 25.76 -13.11
CA SER A 645 15.82 25.98 -14.55
C SER A 645 15.93 24.65 -15.29
N TYR A 646 15.22 24.52 -16.39
CA TYR A 646 15.29 23.38 -17.29
C TYR A 646 15.24 23.85 -18.74
N GLN A 647 15.78 23.02 -19.66
CA GLN A 647 15.75 23.33 -21.07
C GLN A 647 14.33 23.09 -21.61
N MET A 648 13.67 24.11 -22.13
CA MET A 648 12.39 23.97 -22.83
C MET A 648 12.58 23.59 -24.29
N ASP A 649 13.52 24.25 -24.94
CA ASP A 649 13.91 24.00 -26.35
C ASP A 649 15.40 24.31 -26.54
N SER A 650 15.93 24.27 -27.76
CA SER A 650 17.34 24.51 -28.03
C SER A 650 17.83 25.92 -27.60
N THR A 651 16.94 26.86 -27.39
CA THR A 651 17.23 28.29 -27.10
C THR A 651 16.57 28.80 -25.82
N THR A 652 15.45 28.21 -25.39
CA THR A 652 14.61 28.68 -24.27
C THR A 652 14.89 27.90 -23.01
N ILE A 653 15.03 28.60 -21.89
CA ILE A 653 15.14 28.03 -20.54
C ILE A 653 13.82 28.26 -19.83
N GLY A 654 13.18 27.20 -19.41
CA GLY A 654 12.02 27.22 -18.52
C GLY A 654 12.44 27.37 -17.08
N ILE A 655 11.58 27.98 -16.28
CA ILE A 655 11.75 28.12 -14.84
C ILE A 655 10.57 27.43 -14.15
N GLY A 656 10.87 26.52 -13.25
CA GLY A 656 9.91 25.81 -12.40
C GLY A 656 10.22 25.99 -10.92
N GLY A 657 9.41 25.40 -10.06
CA GLY A 657 9.58 25.48 -8.62
C GLY A 657 9.06 26.79 -8.01
N ASN A 658 9.68 27.23 -6.92
CA ASN A 658 9.29 28.35 -6.04
C ASN A 658 7.84 28.28 -5.56
N LYS A 659 7.33 27.06 -5.34
CA LYS A 659 5.97 26.75 -4.92
C LYS A 659 5.89 25.44 -4.14
N ALA A 660 4.70 25.08 -3.67
CA ALA A 660 4.47 23.77 -3.06
C ALA A 660 4.75 22.64 -4.08
N ALA A 661 5.21 21.49 -3.59
CA ALA A 661 5.46 20.31 -4.40
C ALA A 661 4.18 19.83 -5.11
N ALA A 662 4.33 19.26 -6.28
CA ALA A 662 3.22 18.68 -7.01
C ALA A 662 2.59 17.51 -6.25
N MET A 663 1.26 17.32 -6.40
CA MET A 663 0.47 16.28 -5.75
C MET A 663 0.56 16.29 -4.21
N ALA A 664 0.84 17.46 -3.61
CA ALA A 664 1.00 17.69 -2.18
C ALA A 664 -0.12 18.60 -1.63
N PRO A 665 -1.34 18.09 -1.41
CA PRO A 665 -2.43 18.87 -0.84
C PRO A 665 -2.03 19.37 0.56
N LYS A 666 -2.36 20.65 0.86
CA LYS A 666 -1.99 21.28 2.12
C LYS A 666 -2.76 20.71 3.31
N LEU A 667 -3.99 20.32 3.10
CA LEU A 667 -4.84 19.70 4.10
C LEU A 667 -5.48 18.43 3.55
N THR A 668 -5.38 17.34 4.31
CA THR A 668 -6.09 16.08 4.08
C THR A 668 -6.79 15.66 5.35
N GLY A 669 -7.95 15.05 5.26
CA GLY A 669 -8.65 14.57 6.45
C GLY A 669 -9.71 13.56 6.14
N SER A 670 -10.00 12.73 7.13
CA SER A 670 -11.12 11.80 7.10
C SER A 670 -11.85 11.77 8.44
N PHE A 671 -13.12 11.45 8.38
CA PHE A 671 -13.95 11.20 9.55
C PHE A 671 -14.88 10.03 9.25
N GLY A 672 -14.84 9.00 10.08
CA GLY A 672 -15.68 7.81 10.00
C GLY A 672 -16.56 7.67 11.23
N PHE A 673 -17.81 7.29 11.02
CA PHE A 673 -18.77 6.94 12.04
C PHE A 673 -19.27 5.52 11.77
N ASP A 674 -19.04 4.61 12.71
CA ASP A 674 -19.53 3.23 12.68
C ASP A 674 -20.57 3.03 13.77
N TRP A 675 -21.67 2.42 13.40
CA TRP A 675 -22.70 1.94 14.32
C TRP A 675 -23.00 0.46 14.06
N ARG A 676 -23.11 -0.31 15.14
CA ARG A 676 -23.45 -1.73 15.09
C ARG A 676 -24.31 -2.10 16.28
N ASP A 677 -25.32 -2.93 16.09
CA ASP A 677 -26.15 -3.43 17.16
C ASP A 677 -25.94 -4.93 17.41
N GLU A 678 -26.52 -5.43 18.50
CA GLU A 678 -26.46 -6.85 18.90
C GLU A 678 -27.19 -7.79 17.94
N SER A 679 -28.10 -7.26 17.08
CA SER A 679 -28.81 -8.06 16.07
C SER A 679 -27.96 -8.30 14.81
N GLY A 680 -26.74 -7.78 14.77
CA GLY A 680 -25.84 -7.85 13.63
C GLY A 680 -26.10 -6.79 12.55
N LEU A 681 -26.98 -5.81 12.80
CA LEU A 681 -27.15 -4.65 11.92
C LEU A 681 -25.95 -3.71 12.09
N PHE A 682 -25.47 -3.14 11.00
CA PHE A 682 -24.41 -2.14 11.02
C PHE A 682 -24.59 -1.06 9.96
N ALA A 683 -24.08 0.12 10.26
CA ALA A 683 -24.01 1.23 9.33
C ALA A 683 -22.71 1.99 9.52
N ARG A 684 -22.11 2.43 8.43
CA ARG A 684 -20.91 3.27 8.42
C ARG A 684 -21.08 4.43 7.45
N THR A 685 -20.56 5.58 7.85
CA THR A 685 -20.39 6.72 6.96
C THR A 685 -18.98 7.26 7.08
N ASP A 686 -18.40 7.60 5.96
CA ASP A 686 -17.05 8.19 5.89
C ASP A 686 -17.12 9.50 5.11
N LEU A 687 -16.55 10.54 5.68
CA LEU A 687 -16.27 11.82 5.04
C LEU A 687 -14.76 11.92 4.80
N THR A 688 -14.34 12.18 3.58
CA THR A 688 -12.94 12.48 3.26
C THR A 688 -12.82 13.85 2.62
N TYR A 689 -11.73 14.55 2.93
CA TYR A 689 -11.41 15.89 2.41
C TYR A 689 -10.00 15.93 1.87
N LYS A 690 -9.83 16.58 0.73
CA LYS A 690 -8.53 16.86 0.13
C LYS A 690 -8.51 18.29 -0.41
N ASP A 691 -7.49 19.05 0.00
CA ASP A 691 -7.26 20.41 -0.46
C ASP A 691 -6.74 20.43 -1.89
N ASN A 692 -6.70 21.60 -2.51
CA ASN A 692 -6.11 21.78 -3.84
C ASN A 692 -4.59 21.50 -3.80
N TYR A 693 -4.04 21.15 -4.96
CA TYR A 693 -2.61 20.88 -5.14
C TYR A 693 -2.17 21.17 -6.58
N TYR A 694 -0.89 21.46 -6.77
CA TYR A 694 -0.30 21.59 -8.09
C TYR A 694 -0.21 20.23 -8.80
N PHE A 695 -0.51 20.19 -10.09
CA PHE A 695 -0.36 18.99 -10.89
C PHE A 695 1.09 18.71 -11.30
N SER A 696 1.95 19.74 -11.34
CA SER A 696 3.34 19.63 -11.76
C SER A 696 4.24 20.59 -11.00
N ASP A 697 5.52 20.27 -10.89
CA ASP A 697 6.54 21.16 -10.38
C ASP A 697 6.98 22.20 -11.44
N SER A 698 6.70 21.95 -12.75
CA SER A 698 7.10 22.81 -13.86
C SER A 698 6.06 23.86 -14.27
N HIS A 699 4.75 23.66 -14.04
CA HIS A 699 3.69 24.62 -14.37
C HIS A 699 2.79 24.93 -13.16
N ASN A 700 2.01 26.02 -13.21
CA ASN A 700 1.27 26.55 -12.06
C ASN A 700 -0.20 26.11 -11.99
N GLN A 701 -0.60 25.13 -12.79
CA GLN A 701 -1.97 24.61 -12.78
C GLN A 701 -2.26 23.80 -11.53
N ILE A 702 -3.43 24.04 -10.91
CA ILE A 702 -3.86 23.44 -9.65
C ILE A 702 -5.19 22.69 -9.79
N SER A 703 -5.37 21.69 -8.94
CA SER A 703 -6.67 21.02 -8.75
C SER A 703 -7.64 21.89 -7.93
N ASN A 704 -8.92 21.51 -7.91
CA ASN A 704 -9.87 22.01 -6.93
C ASN A 704 -9.83 21.16 -5.66
N SER A 705 -10.13 21.78 -4.50
CA SER A 705 -10.40 21.04 -3.28
C SER A 705 -11.74 20.31 -3.38
N TYR A 706 -11.84 19.17 -2.70
CA TYR A 706 -13.08 18.38 -2.69
C TYR A 706 -13.25 17.59 -1.40
N PHE A 707 -14.48 17.19 -1.16
CA PHE A 707 -14.83 16.18 -0.17
C PHE A 707 -15.68 15.08 -0.81
N LEU A 708 -15.55 13.86 -0.30
CA LEU A 708 -16.36 12.72 -0.70
C LEU A 708 -17.06 12.14 0.53
N ILE A 709 -18.26 11.62 0.32
CA ILE A 709 -18.98 10.89 1.35
C ILE A 709 -19.28 9.50 0.83
N ASN A 710 -18.92 8.49 1.65
CA ASN A 710 -19.19 7.09 1.41
C ASN A 710 -20.13 6.57 2.50
N LEU A 711 -21.00 5.64 2.15
CA LEU A 711 -21.95 5.01 3.05
C LEU A 711 -21.89 3.48 2.88
N SER A 712 -22.04 2.77 3.96
CA SER A 712 -22.38 1.35 3.92
C SER A 712 -23.36 1.01 5.04
N PHE A 713 -24.25 0.06 4.79
CA PHE A 713 -25.10 -0.55 5.81
C PHE A 713 -25.33 -2.01 5.47
N GLY A 714 -25.53 -2.81 6.47
CA GLY A 714 -25.70 -4.24 6.25
C GLY A 714 -26.15 -4.99 7.48
N LYS A 715 -26.21 -6.30 7.32
CA LYS A 715 -26.55 -7.23 8.39
C LYS A 715 -25.70 -8.49 8.31
N THR A 716 -25.20 -8.88 9.47
CA THR A 716 -24.59 -10.20 9.69
C THR A 716 -25.63 -11.13 10.30
N ILE A 717 -25.80 -12.30 9.73
CA ILE A 717 -26.68 -13.37 10.19
C ILE A 717 -25.85 -14.64 10.16
N ASP A 718 -25.50 -15.17 11.31
CA ASP A 718 -24.60 -16.30 11.47
C ASP A 718 -23.31 -16.10 10.64
N ALA A 719 -23.03 -17.03 9.73
CA ALA A 719 -21.85 -16.99 8.84
C ALA A 719 -21.97 -16.03 7.63
N ALA A 720 -23.15 -15.46 7.40
CA ALA A 720 -23.42 -14.62 6.22
C ALA A 720 -23.48 -13.14 6.57
N THR A 721 -22.85 -12.30 5.76
CA THR A 721 -22.95 -10.84 5.83
C THR A 721 -23.43 -10.29 4.49
N ILE A 722 -24.46 -9.44 4.53
CA ILE A 722 -24.91 -8.68 3.34
C ILE A 722 -24.62 -7.21 3.61
N THR A 723 -23.93 -6.57 2.69
CA THR A 723 -23.56 -5.15 2.78
C THR A 723 -24.00 -4.43 1.53
N PHE A 724 -24.83 -3.41 1.67
CA PHE A 724 -25.06 -2.39 0.67
C PHE A 724 -24.04 -1.27 0.88
N TRP A 725 -23.43 -0.78 -0.20
CA TRP A 725 -22.46 0.30 -0.13
C TRP A 725 -22.66 1.30 -1.27
N ALA A 726 -22.32 2.55 -0.99
CA ALA A 726 -22.31 3.65 -1.96
C ALA A 726 -21.06 4.52 -1.72
N ARG A 727 -20.28 4.74 -2.77
CA ARG A 727 -19.10 5.62 -2.77
C ARG A 727 -19.43 6.89 -3.53
N ASN A 728 -18.85 8.03 -3.09
CA ASN A 728 -19.06 9.34 -3.70
C ASN A 728 -20.57 9.61 -3.91
N ILE A 729 -21.36 9.53 -2.83
CA ILE A 729 -22.85 9.53 -2.90
C ILE A 729 -23.42 10.79 -3.58
N PHE A 730 -22.70 11.93 -3.52
CA PHE A 730 -23.11 13.17 -4.14
C PHE A 730 -22.62 13.33 -5.58
N ASP A 731 -22.00 12.29 -6.14
CA ASP A 731 -21.50 12.27 -7.52
C ASP A 731 -20.57 13.46 -7.83
N LYS A 732 -19.71 13.79 -6.85
CA LYS A 732 -18.78 14.91 -6.97
C LYS A 732 -17.76 14.65 -8.09
N ARG A 733 -17.61 15.60 -8.99
CA ARG A 733 -16.52 15.61 -9.98
C ARG A 733 -15.26 16.18 -9.33
N TYR A 734 -14.17 15.44 -9.37
CA TYR A 734 -12.88 15.85 -8.80
C TYR A 734 -11.74 15.38 -9.70
N ALA A 735 -10.79 16.28 -9.95
CA ALA A 735 -9.65 15.98 -10.80
C ALA A 735 -8.59 15.19 -10.00
N ILE A 736 -8.12 14.08 -10.58
CA ILE A 736 -7.04 13.24 -10.04
C ILE A 736 -5.72 13.42 -10.78
N ARG A 737 -5.77 14.01 -11.98
CA ARG A 737 -4.61 14.33 -12.81
C ARG A 737 -4.90 15.54 -13.67
N GLY A 738 -3.89 16.34 -13.95
CA GLY A 738 -3.94 17.43 -14.92
C GLY A 738 -2.67 17.48 -15.75
N PHE A 739 -2.84 17.71 -17.06
CA PHE A 739 -1.78 18.04 -18.00
C PHE A 739 -1.98 19.45 -18.52
N TYR A 740 -0.89 20.13 -18.80
CA TYR A 740 -0.89 21.47 -19.38
C TYR A 740 -0.01 21.48 -20.62
N PHE A 741 -0.64 21.44 -21.80
CA PHE A 741 0.03 21.38 -23.10
C PHE A 741 -0.94 21.71 -24.24
N GLY A 742 -0.40 21.97 -25.43
CA GLY A 742 -1.18 22.20 -26.65
C GLY A 742 -1.67 20.88 -27.24
N LEU A 743 -3.00 20.72 -27.33
CA LEU A 743 -3.67 19.57 -27.95
C LEU A 743 -4.43 19.95 -29.20
N ILE A 744 -5.09 21.12 -29.23
CA ILE A 744 -6.06 21.52 -30.26
C ILE A 744 -5.35 22.00 -31.52
N PRO A 745 -5.49 21.28 -32.64
CA PRO A 745 -4.92 21.71 -33.91
C PRO A 745 -5.69 22.91 -34.50
N PRO A 746 -5.11 23.74 -35.41
CA PRO A 746 -3.73 23.67 -35.90
C PRO A 746 -2.73 24.47 -35.08
N ASP A 747 -3.17 25.28 -34.11
CA ASP A 747 -2.33 26.24 -33.39
C ASP A 747 -1.76 25.66 -32.08
N TYR A 748 -2.29 24.56 -31.57
CA TYR A 748 -1.86 23.86 -30.36
C TYR A 748 -1.66 24.77 -29.13
N PRO A 749 -2.67 25.59 -28.72
CA PRO A 749 -2.54 26.45 -27.56
C PRO A 749 -2.42 25.62 -26.29
N ASP A 750 -1.56 26.06 -25.37
CA ASP A 750 -1.43 25.42 -24.07
C ASP A 750 -2.71 25.57 -23.23
N GLU A 751 -3.34 24.44 -22.90
CA GLU A 751 -4.55 24.37 -22.06
C GLU A 751 -4.39 23.34 -20.95
N LEU A 752 -5.22 23.48 -19.89
CA LEU A 752 -5.28 22.50 -18.80
C LEU A 752 -6.29 21.41 -19.12
N TRP A 753 -5.80 20.19 -19.25
CA TRP A 753 -6.59 18.98 -19.45
C TRP A 753 -6.73 18.22 -18.15
N LEU A 754 -7.95 17.77 -17.80
CA LEU A 754 -8.26 17.14 -16.52
C LEU A 754 -8.77 15.70 -16.72
N SER A 755 -8.22 14.78 -15.93
CA SER A 755 -8.78 13.45 -15.75
C SER A 755 -9.47 13.39 -14.40
N TYR A 756 -10.74 12.97 -14.39
CA TYR A 756 -11.58 12.92 -13.21
C TYR A 756 -11.56 11.54 -12.56
N GLY A 757 -11.69 11.53 -11.22
CA GLY A 757 -11.83 10.32 -10.42
C GLY A 757 -13.18 9.64 -10.57
N ASP A 758 -13.35 8.50 -9.89
CA ASP A 758 -14.53 7.66 -10.00
C ASP A 758 -15.81 8.42 -9.62
N PRO A 759 -16.90 8.31 -10.41
CA PRO A 759 -18.22 8.89 -10.08
C PRO A 759 -18.84 8.18 -8.89
N ARG A 760 -20.12 8.49 -8.61
CA ARG A 760 -20.90 7.70 -7.65
C ARG A 760 -20.97 6.25 -8.08
N GLN A 761 -20.60 5.37 -7.16
CA GLN A 761 -20.69 3.93 -7.33
C GLN A 761 -21.57 3.34 -6.23
N ILE A 762 -22.41 2.35 -6.59
CA ILE A 762 -23.35 1.68 -5.68
C ILE A 762 -23.22 0.18 -5.90
N GLY A 763 -23.27 -0.59 -4.82
CA GLY A 763 -23.20 -2.04 -4.94
C GLY A 763 -23.70 -2.79 -3.71
N LEU A 764 -23.78 -4.10 -3.89
CA LEU A 764 -24.15 -5.08 -2.87
C LEU A 764 -23.04 -6.12 -2.78
N THR A 765 -22.59 -6.40 -1.57
CA THR A 765 -21.61 -7.45 -1.29
C THR A 765 -22.23 -8.50 -0.38
N PHE A 766 -22.02 -9.74 -0.71
CA PHE A 766 -22.33 -10.92 0.08
C PHE A 766 -21.04 -11.60 0.49
N ASP A 767 -20.82 -11.75 1.79
CA ASP A 767 -19.73 -12.53 2.38
C ASP A 767 -20.30 -13.74 3.10
N TYR A 768 -19.67 -14.89 2.93
CA TYR A 768 -20.02 -16.11 3.66
C TYR A 768 -18.76 -16.77 4.21
N LYS A 769 -18.74 -17.04 5.50
CA LYS A 769 -17.63 -17.65 6.21
C LYS A 769 -18.04 -19.03 6.72
N LEU A 770 -17.25 -20.09 6.35
CA LEU A 770 -17.41 -21.47 6.77
C LEU A 770 -16.34 -21.83 7.78
#